data_1018e0d55afb674e1194ad08f25928d4
#
_entry.id   1018e0d55afb674e1194ad08f25928d4
#
_cell.length_a   1.000
_cell.length_b   1.000
_cell.length_c   1.000
_cell.angle_alpha   90.00
_cell.angle_beta   90.00
_cell.angle_gamma   90.00
#
_symmetry.space_group_name_H-M   'P 1'
#
loop_
_entity.id
_entity.type
_entity.pdbx_description
1 polymer ?
#
loop_
_entity_poly.entity_id
_entity_poly.type
_entity_poly.pdbx_seq_one_letter_code
_entity_poly.pdbx_strand_id
1 'polypeptide(L)'
;MLKFSFTLFFVVLFLGIVKYNTNTRQNQQINADSSLTAHGQKLNPAPKGNWPDGLTVSTFSGPELTPSPACLAVAATGEVYVGVDMMGSLGKEPGKGMILKLVDSDNDGKMDSHTEFARVDNPRGIIVKGDQVFVLHTIFSPETKKATGMDLVVFEDKNHDGVADGPEKPLIEHISNPNMLAERGTDHATNGIRMGIDGWIYIAVGDFGFHDAIDRSGKKLTMLGGGIVRVRPDGTETEIFSHGTRNIYDVAIDPYMNIFTRDNTNDGGGWNIRFSHHLQSGEYGYPLLFQNFTDEILPALVDVGGGSGTGALFMDEPTWPEKYNHVPMMADWGRSELYIHRVTPDGSSFTQKQEDFIELPQITDLDVDGSGRLYLSAWDGAGYEGSPSKGYVIRAVPTNWSYKAFPNLQAASVQELAGLLTSASAVARLNASQELLNRPADKAAKAAWDIVADIKQPLYARVAGLFTYAQIAGESGIPALVQLTEDRDMKEFALKALTDRKGRLTSVPTEPFIKALKDPSARVQAAAIIGLNRLGRPEAATALLQIPVPASFAAPAKGTEGPHATPNSAIIPAHLAVRALVNINAVNACVDAINTPNGTLALWALRYMHDTRAVDGLISAYSQTKIPKLKKQILTTLARLYKEEAPYDGSWWWSTRPDSHGPYYKAITWGASPKIKAFLTSQRAKATLTGKQFYADLNARNRMEITAFGGDEKVAEVKEAKIDLAKIRSKKGQIGKSSIEDIMLALAKIKGDPMKGKALFTQQGCIACHSLKRGEKLKGPFMGQIGSIMTRQQIAESVLKPSASISQGFATVMITAKGGKTYMGFVTQESAQKIVLRNIAGDVFTVKASDVLTRKEMKNSMMPTGLANALSYDEFASLITFLSQQKN
;
A
#
# COMPACT_ATOMS: atom_id res chain seq x y z
N MET A 1 49.52 48.01 -31.86
CA MET A 1 49.05 49.41 -32.10
C MET A 1 47.61 49.49 -31.58
N LEU A 2 47.51 50.25 -30.52
CA LEU A 2 46.48 51.28 -30.25
C LEU A 2 44.99 50.78 -30.16
N LYS A 3 44.17 51.14 -29.18
CA LYS A 3 44.31 52.11 -28.03
C LYS A 3 43.20 51.73 -27.01
N PHE A 4 43.46 51.92 -25.73
CA PHE A 4 42.54 52.01 -24.59
C PHE A 4 41.41 53.01 -24.78
N SER A 5 40.23 52.74 -24.18
CA SER A 5 39.45 53.81 -23.57
C SER A 5 38.64 53.26 -22.37
N PHE A 6 38.96 53.79 -21.18
CA PHE A 6 38.20 53.67 -19.92
C PHE A 6 36.99 54.55 -19.96
N THR A 7 35.89 54.13 -19.46
CA THR A 7 34.81 55.02 -18.97
C THR A 7 34.32 54.55 -17.61
N LEU A 8 34.58 55.35 -16.64
CA LEU A 8 34.19 55.29 -15.25
C LEU A 8 32.72 55.72 -15.12
N PHE A 9 31.88 54.96 -14.43
CA PHE A 9 30.57 55.48 -13.98
C PHE A 9 30.40 55.37 -12.48
N PHE A 10 30.03 56.47 -11.90
CA PHE A 10 29.83 56.73 -10.49
C PHE A 10 28.66 55.91 -9.87
N VAL A 11 28.91 55.39 -8.65
CA VAL A 11 27.88 54.91 -7.73
C VAL A 11 27.37 56.10 -6.94
N VAL A 12 26.08 56.31 -6.98
CA VAL A 12 25.34 57.23 -6.07
C VAL A 12 24.55 56.39 -5.09
N LEU A 13 24.96 56.50 -3.82
CA LEU A 13 24.30 55.89 -2.67
C LEU A 13 23.06 56.71 -2.30
N PHE A 14 21.85 56.17 -2.34
CA PHE A 14 20.66 56.77 -1.74
C PHE A 14 20.31 56.02 -0.45
N LEU A 15 20.56 56.64 0.67
CA LEU A 15 20.03 56.29 1.99
C LEU A 15 18.59 56.80 2.09
N GLY A 16 17.62 55.85 2.05
CA GLY A 16 16.21 56.13 2.35
C GLY A 16 15.89 55.72 3.77
N ILE A 17 15.71 56.68 4.65
CA ILE A 17 15.20 56.50 6.04
C ILE A 17 13.70 56.28 5.96
N VAL A 18 13.21 55.11 6.34
CA VAL A 18 11.78 54.83 6.57
C VAL A 18 11.48 55.05 8.04
N LYS A 19 10.70 56.05 8.35
CA LYS A 19 10.14 56.30 9.68
C LYS A 19 9.09 55.26 10.04
N TYR A 20 9.27 54.61 11.17
CA TYR A 20 8.22 53.85 11.85
C TYR A 20 7.17 54.76 12.45
N ASN A 21 5.93 54.60 12.04
CA ASN A 21 4.77 55.17 12.69
C ASN A 21 4.16 54.16 13.64
N THR A 22 4.24 54.42 14.94
CA THR A 22 3.55 53.73 16.01
C THR A 22 2.12 54.28 16.08
N ASN A 23 1.14 53.41 15.88
CA ASN A 23 -0.26 53.72 16.28
C ASN A 23 -0.84 52.58 17.11
N THR A 24 -0.99 52.92 18.34
CA THR A 24 -1.96 52.52 19.39
C THR A 24 -2.82 51.26 19.22
N ARG A 25 -2.61 50.43 20.20
CA ARG A 25 -3.42 49.28 20.64
C ARG A 25 -4.88 49.67 20.93
N GLN A 26 -5.81 48.84 20.44
CA GLN A 26 -7.05 48.54 21.12
C GLN A 26 -7.06 47.14 21.62
N ASN A 27 -7.17 46.97 22.95
CA ASN A 27 -7.34 45.75 23.68
C ASN A 27 -8.71 45.13 23.36
N GLN A 28 -8.73 43.91 22.78
CA GLN A 28 -9.84 42.99 22.97
C GLN A 28 -9.32 41.83 23.84
N GLN A 29 -9.83 41.77 25.06
CA GLN A 29 -9.66 40.62 25.94
C GLN A 29 -10.37 39.41 25.32
N ILE A 30 -9.61 38.41 24.92
CA ILE A 30 -10.11 37.07 24.68
C ILE A 30 -9.69 36.26 25.93
N ASN A 31 -10.68 35.80 26.67
CA ASN A 31 -10.47 34.87 27.77
C ASN A 31 -9.93 33.53 27.17
N ALA A 32 -8.67 33.30 27.32
CA ALA A 32 -8.05 32.01 27.02
C ALA A 32 -7.89 31.24 28.35
N ASP A 33 -8.63 30.17 28.47
CA ASP A 33 -8.39 29.14 29.50
C ASP A 33 -7.00 28.53 29.25
N SER A 34 -6.07 28.74 30.17
CA SER A 34 -4.69 28.30 30.08
C SER A 34 -4.52 26.99 30.82
N SER A 35 -4.43 25.87 30.11
CA SER A 35 -3.86 24.66 30.66
C SER A 35 -2.34 24.79 30.80
N LEU A 36 -1.83 24.64 32.00
CA LEU A 36 -0.41 24.65 32.30
C LEU A 36 0.11 23.23 32.46
N THR A 37 1.32 22.95 31.95
CA THR A 37 2.06 21.73 32.30
C THR A 37 2.55 21.76 33.75
N ALA A 38 3.02 20.63 34.28
CA ALA A 38 3.63 20.53 35.61
C ALA A 38 4.80 21.50 35.85
N HIS A 39 5.31 22.17 34.80
CA HIS A 39 6.38 23.17 34.81
C HIS A 39 5.94 24.58 34.44
N GLY A 40 4.64 24.83 34.31
CA GLY A 40 4.10 26.18 34.10
C GLY A 40 4.19 26.74 32.65
N GLN A 41 4.58 25.95 31.66
CA GLN A 41 4.66 26.37 30.25
C GLN A 41 3.29 26.29 29.56
N LYS A 42 2.99 27.25 28.69
CA LYS A 42 1.77 27.24 27.85
C LYS A 42 1.96 26.25 26.72
N LEU A 43 1.19 25.17 26.70
CA LEU A 43 1.07 24.30 25.53
C LEU A 43 0.49 25.06 24.33
N ASN A 44 0.95 24.75 23.12
CA ASN A 44 0.26 25.18 21.91
C ASN A 44 -1.17 24.65 21.92
N PRO A 45 -2.14 25.42 21.39
CA PRO A 45 -3.49 24.91 21.30
C PRO A 45 -3.48 23.56 20.52
N ALA A 46 -4.17 22.58 21.06
CA ALA A 46 -4.35 21.32 20.38
C ALA A 46 -5.05 21.54 19.03
N PRO A 47 -4.71 20.74 17.99
CA PRO A 47 -5.38 20.82 16.70
C PRO A 47 -6.83 20.41 16.83
N LYS A 48 -7.64 20.71 15.81
CA LYS A 48 -8.99 20.17 15.71
C LYS A 48 -8.90 18.67 15.49
N GLY A 49 -9.44 17.89 16.41
CA GLY A 49 -9.42 16.44 16.36
C GLY A 49 -10.09 15.84 17.59
N ASN A 50 -10.01 14.51 17.65
CA ASN A 50 -10.53 13.74 18.78
C ASN A 50 -9.52 12.64 19.13
N TRP A 51 -9.29 12.42 20.41
CA TRP A 51 -8.39 11.37 20.90
C TRP A 51 -8.83 10.88 22.27
N PRO A 52 -8.40 9.68 22.70
CA PRO A 52 -8.80 9.12 23.98
C PRO A 52 -8.31 9.94 25.17
N ASP A 53 -9.11 9.92 26.26
CA ASP A 53 -8.65 10.40 27.56
C ASP A 53 -7.36 9.68 27.97
N GLY A 54 -6.44 10.43 28.59
CA GLY A 54 -5.15 9.91 29.04
C GLY A 54 -4.00 10.14 28.03
N LEU A 55 -4.27 10.88 26.94
CA LEU A 55 -3.24 11.42 26.05
C LEU A 55 -3.14 12.94 26.19
N THR A 56 -1.93 13.45 26.13
CA THR A 56 -1.62 14.88 25.95
C THR A 56 -1.20 15.06 24.49
N VAL A 57 -1.94 15.89 23.76
CA VAL A 57 -1.69 16.17 22.34
C VAL A 57 -1.40 17.67 22.18
N SER A 58 -0.33 17.99 21.46
CA SER A 58 0.07 19.37 21.17
C SER A 58 0.37 19.54 19.67
N THR A 59 0.12 20.72 19.11
CA THR A 59 0.63 21.07 17.78
C THR A 59 2.12 21.29 17.89
N PHE A 60 2.89 20.44 17.18
CA PHE A 60 4.34 20.48 17.14
C PHE A 60 4.85 21.54 16.15
N SER A 61 4.33 21.54 14.94
CA SER A 61 4.56 22.56 13.92
C SER A 61 3.30 22.86 13.12
N GLY A 62 3.16 24.09 12.65
CA GLY A 62 2.00 24.55 11.86
C GLY A 62 2.27 24.69 10.36
N PRO A 63 1.27 25.11 9.60
CA PRO A 63 1.35 25.22 8.14
C PRO A 63 2.34 26.28 7.64
N GLU A 64 2.78 27.17 8.48
CA GLU A 64 3.79 28.18 8.18
C GLU A 64 5.17 27.54 7.94
N LEU A 65 5.40 26.36 8.50
CA LEU A 65 6.65 25.62 8.37
C LEU A 65 6.46 24.28 7.69
N THR A 66 5.41 23.53 8.06
CA THR A 66 5.15 22.18 7.53
C THR A 66 3.82 22.13 6.75
N PRO A 67 3.67 22.90 5.65
CA PRO A 67 2.49 22.81 4.80
C PRO A 67 2.50 21.47 4.06
N SER A 68 1.34 20.80 4.00
CA SER A 68 1.16 19.51 3.31
C SER A 68 2.25 18.48 3.63
N PRO A 69 2.49 18.14 4.90
CA PRO A 69 3.52 17.16 5.27
C PRO A 69 3.12 15.79 4.73
N ALA A 70 3.96 15.21 3.85
CA ALA A 70 3.65 13.96 3.14
C ALA A 70 4.15 12.72 3.86
N CYS A 71 5.30 12.83 4.53
CA CYS A 71 5.91 11.77 5.33
C CYS A 71 6.70 12.36 6.50
N LEU A 72 6.98 11.56 7.50
CA LEU A 72 7.87 11.93 8.60
C LEU A 72 8.67 10.73 9.11
N ALA A 73 9.79 11.02 9.77
CA ALA A 73 10.54 10.06 10.59
C ALA A 73 11.11 10.76 11.81
N VAL A 74 11.25 10.02 12.89
CA VAL A 74 11.77 10.57 14.14
C VAL A 74 13.07 9.85 14.50
N ALA A 75 14.14 10.63 14.73
CA ALA A 75 15.35 10.09 15.28
C ALA A 75 15.09 9.55 16.71
N ALA A 76 15.83 8.53 17.11
CA ALA A 76 15.70 7.97 18.47
C ALA A 76 15.92 9.02 19.57
N THR A 77 16.71 10.06 19.28
CA THR A 77 17.01 11.20 20.13
C THR A 77 15.93 12.26 20.18
N GLY A 78 14.98 12.25 19.19
CA GLY A 78 13.78 13.08 19.21
C GLY A 78 13.70 14.16 18.13
N GLU A 79 14.71 14.30 17.26
CA GLU A 79 14.63 15.17 16.08
C GLU A 79 13.61 14.61 15.08
N VAL A 80 12.72 15.47 14.59
CA VAL A 80 11.66 15.10 13.67
C VAL A 80 12.00 15.57 12.26
N TYR A 81 12.12 14.63 11.34
CA TYR A 81 12.34 14.90 9.93
C TYR A 81 10.99 14.85 9.20
N VAL A 82 10.64 15.94 8.53
CA VAL A 82 9.34 16.08 7.86
C VAL A 82 9.53 16.32 6.37
N GLY A 83 8.99 15.42 5.56
CA GLY A 83 8.90 15.62 4.11
C GLY A 83 7.69 16.50 3.78
N VAL A 84 7.95 17.73 3.37
CA VAL A 84 6.94 18.70 2.94
C VAL A 84 6.75 18.60 1.44
N ASP A 85 5.51 18.54 0.96
CA ASP A 85 5.19 18.52 -0.46
C ASP A 85 3.93 19.35 -0.78
N MET A 86 4.13 20.55 -1.25
CA MET A 86 3.04 21.47 -1.60
C MET A 86 2.25 21.06 -2.86
N MET A 87 2.66 20.02 -3.57
CA MET A 87 1.90 19.42 -4.69
C MET A 87 1.09 18.19 -4.26
N GLY A 88 1.13 17.84 -2.99
CA GLY A 88 0.36 16.75 -2.42
C GLY A 88 0.69 15.39 -3.04
N SER A 89 -0.31 14.50 -3.12
CA SER A 89 -0.10 13.14 -3.62
C SER A 89 0.11 13.05 -5.13
N LEU A 90 -0.13 14.12 -5.88
CA LEU A 90 -0.03 14.09 -7.33
C LEU A 90 1.38 14.29 -7.85
N GLY A 91 2.25 15.02 -7.14
CA GLY A 91 3.66 15.22 -7.51
C GLY A 91 3.87 15.59 -8.97
N LYS A 92 3.14 16.60 -9.48
CA LYS A 92 3.14 16.95 -10.92
C LYS A 92 4.10 18.05 -11.31
N GLU A 93 4.65 18.77 -10.34
CA GLU A 93 5.55 19.90 -10.57
C GLU A 93 6.81 19.78 -9.71
N PRO A 94 8.01 20.05 -10.28
CA PRO A 94 9.25 20.07 -9.51
C PRO A 94 9.40 21.32 -8.63
N GLY A 95 10.30 21.27 -7.66
CA GLY A 95 10.68 22.38 -6.80
C GLY A 95 9.65 22.73 -5.72
N LYS A 96 8.80 21.79 -5.33
CA LYS A 96 7.73 21.97 -4.34
C LYS A 96 7.93 21.15 -3.06
N GLY A 97 8.96 20.32 -3.01
CA GLY A 97 9.24 19.45 -1.87
C GLY A 97 10.54 19.82 -1.16
N MET A 98 10.63 19.44 0.11
CA MET A 98 11.84 19.54 0.95
C MET A 98 11.76 18.62 2.14
N ILE A 99 12.90 18.35 2.76
CA ILE A 99 12.98 17.71 4.09
C ILE A 99 13.37 18.77 5.11
N LEU A 100 12.58 18.91 6.14
CA LEU A 100 12.86 19.77 7.28
C LEU A 100 13.28 18.90 8.49
N LYS A 101 14.29 19.33 9.24
CA LYS A 101 14.65 18.80 10.56
C LYS A 101 14.13 19.76 11.62
N LEU A 102 13.27 19.27 12.52
CA LEU A 102 12.62 20.03 13.57
C LEU A 102 13.12 19.52 14.92
N VAL A 103 13.40 20.42 15.86
CA VAL A 103 13.94 20.09 17.20
C VAL A 103 13.10 20.77 18.27
N ASP A 104 12.71 19.99 19.27
CA ASP A 104 12.09 20.39 20.55
C ASP A 104 13.13 20.19 21.65
N SER A 105 13.88 21.24 21.98
CA SER A 105 15.05 21.17 22.87
C SER A 105 14.68 21.19 24.34
N ASP A 106 13.53 21.76 24.71
CA ASP A 106 13.05 21.82 26.09
C ASP A 106 11.96 20.78 26.42
N ASN A 107 11.57 19.99 25.41
CA ASN A 107 10.60 18.89 25.49
C ASN A 107 9.17 19.32 25.84
N ASP A 108 8.81 20.58 25.54
CA ASP A 108 7.47 21.12 25.84
C ASP A 108 6.40 20.66 24.84
N GLY A 109 6.79 20.07 23.71
CA GLY A 109 5.90 19.55 22.67
C GLY A 109 5.63 20.51 21.53
N LYS A 110 6.47 21.52 21.41
CA LYS A 110 6.55 22.46 20.32
C LYS A 110 7.98 22.49 19.81
N MET A 111 8.14 22.59 18.48
CA MET A 111 9.47 22.76 17.94
C MET A 111 10.05 24.15 18.29
N ASP A 112 11.31 24.21 18.71
CA ASP A 112 12.06 25.43 19.04
C ASP A 112 12.89 25.92 17.87
N SER A 113 13.43 24.99 17.09
CA SER A 113 14.32 25.28 15.97
C SER A 113 14.12 24.32 14.83
N HIS A 114 14.47 24.76 13.63
CA HIS A 114 14.42 23.95 12.43
C HIS A 114 15.54 24.30 11.45
N THR A 115 15.87 23.34 10.61
CA THR A 115 16.75 23.52 9.46
C THR A 115 16.11 22.90 8.22
N GLU A 116 16.40 23.46 7.05
CA GLU A 116 16.12 22.80 5.77
C GLU A 116 17.25 21.77 5.57
N PHE A 117 16.91 20.48 5.82
CA PHE A 117 17.87 19.40 5.74
C PHE A 117 18.33 19.12 4.31
N ALA A 118 17.36 18.96 3.40
CA ALA A 118 17.62 18.71 1.98
C ALA A 118 16.46 19.16 1.10
N ARG A 119 16.75 19.54 -0.15
CA ARG A 119 15.74 19.77 -1.18
C ARG A 119 15.57 18.54 -2.04
N VAL A 120 14.37 17.96 -2.00
CA VAL A 120 13.95 16.83 -2.80
C VAL A 120 12.51 17.04 -3.27
N ASP A 121 12.17 16.52 -4.42
CA ASP A 121 10.80 16.65 -4.93
C ASP A 121 9.93 15.48 -4.48
N ASN A 122 8.71 15.81 -4.02
CA ASN A 122 7.68 14.85 -3.66
C ASN A 122 8.21 13.71 -2.76
N PRO A 123 8.74 14.03 -1.56
CA PRO A 123 9.20 13.02 -0.60
C PRO A 123 8.06 12.10 -0.17
N ARG A 124 8.33 10.79 -0.08
CA ARG A 124 7.33 9.75 0.18
C ARG A 124 7.63 8.89 1.39
N GLY A 125 8.86 8.82 1.81
CA GLY A 125 9.26 8.06 2.97
C GLY A 125 10.62 8.48 3.46
N ILE A 126 10.82 8.45 4.77
CA ILE A 126 12.07 8.82 5.44
C ILE A 126 12.42 7.75 6.47
N ILE A 127 13.70 7.43 6.61
CA ILE A 127 14.26 6.69 7.75
C ILE A 127 15.48 7.45 8.27
N VAL A 128 15.56 7.63 9.59
CA VAL A 128 16.72 8.22 10.26
C VAL A 128 17.49 7.13 10.99
N LYS A 129 18.79 7.03 10.72
CA LYS A 129 19.68 6.06 11.34
C LYS A 129 21.04 6.69 11.63
N GLY A 130 21.28 7.13 12.85
CA GLY A 130 22.49 7.88 13.19
C GLY A 130 22.64 9.09 12.28
N ASP A 131 23.80 9.20 11.62
CA ASP A 131 24.13 10.30 10.70
C ASP A 131 23.49 10.15 9.31
N GLN A 132 22.76 9.05 9.05
CA GLN A 132 22.18 8.73 7.75
C GLN A 132 20.67 9.00 7.73
N VAL A 133 20.21 9.69 6.69
CA VAL A 133 18.81 9.93 6.40
C VAL A 133 18.48 9.34 5.04
N PHE A 134 17.71 8.27 5.03
CA PHE A 134 17.22 7.60 3.82
C PHE A 134 15.94 8.29 3.37
N VAL A 135 15.85 8.61 2.10
CA VAL A 135 14.69 9.32 1.53
C VAL A 135 14.26 8.66 0.23
N LEU A 136 12.97 8.42 0.13
CA LEU A 136 12.32 8.03 -1.12
C LEU A 136 11.64 9.27 -1.70
N HIS A 137 11.99 9.65 -2.93
CA HIS A 137 11.45 10.85 -3.56
C HIS A 137 11.31 10.72 -5.08
N THR A 138 10.66 11.70 -5.71
CA THR A 138 10.38 11.71 -7.16
C THR A 138 11.48 12.46 -7.92
N ILE A 139 11.86 11.90 -9.06
CA ILE A 139 12.81 12.52 -10.01
C ILE A 139 12.05 13.14 -11.16
N PHE A 140 12.38 14.39 -11.48
CA PHE A 140 11.81 15.13 -12.60
C PHE A 140 12.85 15.42 -13.68
N SER A 141 12.42 15.30 -14.95
CA SER A 141 13.26 15.74 -16.08
C SER A 141 13.41 17.27 -16.05
N PRO A 142 14.63 17.80 -16.10
CA PRO A 142 14.86 19.24 -16.18
C PRO A 142 14.23 19.89 -17.41
N GLU A 143 14.18 19.16 -18.55
CA GLU A 143 13.68 19.65 -19.84
C GLU A 143 12.15 19.64 -19.89
N THR A 144 11.53 18.49 -19.55
CA THR A 144 10.09 18.31 -19.72
C THR A 144 9.27 18.70 -18.48
N LYS A 145 9.92 18.88 -17.34
CA LYS A 145 9.31 19.12 -16.02
C LYS A 145 8.30 18.01 -15.60
N LYS A 146 8.44 16.82 -16.18
CA LYS A 146 7.61 15.64 -15.83
C LYS A 146 8.39 14.68 -14.96
N ALA A 147 7.67 13.97 -14.09
CA ALA A 147 8.25 12.88 -13.30
C ALA A 147 8.74 11.75 -14.23
N THR A 148 9.95 11.30 -14.03
CA THR A 148 10.62 10.25 -14.84
C THR A 148 10.90 8.98 -14.07
N GLY A 149 10.85 9.02 -12.75
CA GLY A 149 11.09 7.90 -11.85
C GLY A 149 10.98 8.36 -10.41
N MET A 150 11.28 7.44 -9.52
CA MET A 150 11.53 7.72 -8.12
C MET A 150 12.85 7.07 -7.74
N ASP A 151 13.55 7.66 -6.79
CA ASP A 151 14.80 7.13 -6.29
C ASP A 151 14.73 6.94 -4.77
N LEU A 152 15.31 5.85 -4.28
CA LEU A 152 15.64 5.69 -2.88
C LEU A 152 17.10 6.12 -2.71
N VAL A 153 17.31 7.12 -1.89
CA VAL A 153 18.63 7.75 -1.68
C VAL A 153 19.00 7.79 -0.21
N VAL A 154 20.27 8.04 0.10
CA VAL A 154 20.75 8.33 1.44
C VAL A 154 21.54 9.63 1.45
N PHE A 155 21.22 10.50 2.42
CA PHE A 155 21.99 11.68 2.81
C PHE A 155 22.78 11.37 4.08
N GLU A 156 23.84 12.13 4.35
CA GLU A 156 24.63 12.08 5.58
C GLU A 156 24.65 13.47 6.24
N ASP A 157 24.63 13.52 7.57
CA ASP A 157 24.77 14.72 8.41
C ASP A 157 25.83 14.39 9.49
N LYS A 158 27.11 14.33 9.08
CA LYS A 158 28.24 13.92 9.96
C LYS A 158 28.69 15.02 10.92
N ASN A 159 28.44 16.26 10.52
CA ASN A 159 28.79 17.42 11.32
C ASN A 159 27.68 17.80 12.31
N HIS A 160 26.50 17.15 12.19
CA HIS A 160 25.30 17.33 13.02
C HIS A 160 24.76 18.77 13.03
N ASP A 161 24.94 19.54 11.96
CA ASP A 161 24.38 20.89 11.86
C ASP A 161 22.91 20.88 11.39
N GLY A 162 22.39 19.72 11.00
CA GLY A 162 21.02 19.53 10.55
C GLY A 162 20.80 19.82 9.08
N VAL A 163 21.89 19.93 8.31
CA VAL A 163 21.89 20.08 6.85
C VAL A 163 22.66 18.92 6.24
N ALA A 164 22.22 18.40 5.12
CA ALA A 164 22.92 17.30 4.44
C ALA A 164 24.34 17.69 3.99
N ASP A 165 25.35 16.87 4.32
CA ASP A 165 26.78 17.06 4.01
C ASP A 165 27.13 16.82 2.53
N GLY A 166 26.25 17.17 1.60
CA GLY A 166 26.49 17.04 0.16
C GLY A 166 25.33 16.40 -0.58
N PRO A 167 25.54 15.98 -1.85
CA PRO A 167 24.49 15.44 -2.66
C PRO A 167 24.02 14.08 -2.15
N GLU A 168 22.79 13.74 -2.50
CA GLU A 168 22.22 12.41 -2.29
C GLU A 168 23.06 11.29 -2.91
N LYS A 169 23.05 10.14 -2.24
CA LYS A 169 23.72 8.92 -2.75
C LYS A 169 22.65 7.89 -3.10
N PRO A 170 22.42 7.59 -4.38
CA PRO A 170 21.40 6.64 -4.79
C PRO A 170 21.64 5.23 -4.22
N LEU A 171 20.57 4.58 -3.79
CA LEU A 171 20.50 3.17 -3.38
C LEU A 171 19.73 2.35 -4.41
N ILE A 172 18.60 2.87 -4.90
CA ILE A 172 17.82 2.32 -6.01
C ILE A 172 17.40 3.50 -6.88
N GLU A 173 17.65 3.42 -8.17
CA GLU A 173 17.28 4.44 -9.15
C GLU A 173 16.17 3.94 -10.07
N HIS A 174 15.39 4.88 -10.62
CA HIS A 174 14.36 4.63 -11.64
C HIS A 174 13.22 3.72 -11.19
N ILE A 175 12.83 3.81 -9.93
CA ILE A 175 11.65 3.11 -9.41
C ILE A 175 10.39 3.67 -10.11
N SER A 176 9.38 2.82 -10.28
CA SER A 176 8.08 3.10 -10.88
C SER A 176 8.12 3.29 -12.41
N ASN A 177 6.94 3.12 -13.03
CA ASN A 177 6.80 3.27 -14.47
C ASN A 177 6.75 4.75 -14.86
N PRO A 178 7.69 5.29 -15.67
CA PRO A 178 7.77 6.71 -15.99
C PRO A 178 6.54 7.22 -16.76
N ASN A 179 5.90 6.39 -17.59
CA ASN A 179 4.70 6.79 -18.30
C ASN A 179 3.51 6.96 -17.34
N MET A 180 3.38 6.06 -16.36
CA MET A 180 2.34 6.16 -15.35
C MET A 180 2.54 7.40 -14.47
N LEU A 181 3.77 7.67 -14.03
CA LEU A 181 4.11 8.88 -13.27
C LEU A 181 3.78 10.16 -14.05
N ALA A 182 4.20 10.25 -15.30
CA ALA A 182 4.00 11.43 -16.14
C ALA A 182 2.52 11.72 -16.45
N GLU A 183 1.69 10.68 -16.57
CA GLU A 183 0.26 10.80 -16.89
C GLU A 183 -0.62 10.99 -15.65
N ARG A 184 -0.32 10.28 -14.56
CA ARG A 184 -1.23 10.11 -13.42
C ARG A 184 -0.73 10.76 -12.13
N GLY A 185 0.54 11.14 -12.05
CA GLY A 185 1.18 11.59 -10.83
C GLY A 185 1.70 10.42 -9.98
N THR A 186 2.01 10.67 -8.70
CA THR A 186 2.79 9.77 -7.85
C THR A 186 1.98 9.06 -6.76
N ASP A 187 0.67 9.26 -6.71
CA ASP A 187 -0.21 8.72 -5.66
C ASP A 187 -0.30 7.18 -5.63
N HIS A 188 0.08 6.51 -6.70
CA HIS A 188 0.15 5.06 -6.82
C HIS A 188 1.57 4.53 -7.09
N ALA A 189 2.56 5.36 -6.89
CA ALA A 189 3.95 4.99 -7.06
C ALA A 189 4.49 4.21 -5.85
N THR A 190 5.73 4.42 -5.50
CA THR A 190 6.35 3.85 -4.32
C THR A 190 6.24 4.85 -3.18
N ASN A 191 5.91 4.38 -1.99
CA ASN A 191 5.53 5.22 -0.86
C ASN A 191 6.45 4.99 0.36
N GLY A 192 5.89 4.74 1.55
CA GLY A 192 6.62 4.62 2.81
C GLY A 192 7.75 3.59 2.82
N ILE A 193 8.73 3.83 3.66
CA ILE A 193 9.87 2.96 3.89
C ILE A 193 10.08 2.76 5.39
N ARG A 194 10.37 1.51 5.81
CA ARG A 194 10.66 1.16 7.22
C ARG A 194 11.84 0.21 7.31
N MET A 195 12.63 0.35 8.36
CA MET A 195 13.75 -0.58 8.63
C MET A 195 13.32 -1.65 9.62
N GLY A 196 13.55 -2.92 9.27
CA GLY A 196 13.34 -4.06 10.15
C GLY A 196 14.56 -4.36 11.03
N ILE A 197 14.34 -5.08 12.13
CA ILE A 197 15.43 -5.54 13.01
C ILE A 197 16.42 -6.49 12.30
N ASP A 198 16.00 -7.10 11.19
CA ASP A 198 16.82 -7.89 10.28
C ASP A 198 17.74 -7.02 9.39
N GLY A 199 17.65 -5.69 9.52
CA GLY A 199 18.47 -4.71 8.84
C GLY A 199 18.11 -4.50 7.36
N TRP A 200 16.92 -4.88 6.91
CA TRP A 200 16.41 -4.53 5.60
C TRP A 200 15.57 -3.24 5.66
N ILE A 201 15.62 -2.46 4.59
CA ILE A 201 14.66 -1.41 4.31
C ILE A 201 13.51 -2.04 3.52
N TYR A 202 12.32 -2.02 4.09
CA TYR A 202 11.08 -2.47 3.46
C TYR A 202 10.40 -1.27 2.80
N ILE A 203 9.94 -1.44 1.58
CA ILE A 203 9.41 -0.39 0.72
C ILE A 203 7.97 -0.75 0.36
N ALA A 204 7.03 0.12 0.69
CA ALA A 204 5.64 0.01 0.30
C ALA A 204 5.46 0.44 -1.16
N VAL A 205 4.96 -0.46 -2.02
CA VAL A 205 4.89 -0.23 -3.46
C VAL A 205 3.44 -0.25 -3.94
N GLY A 206 3.03 0.84 -4.59
CA GLY A 206 1.75 0.92 -5.29
C GLY A 206 1.78 0.22 -6.66
N ASP A 207 0.66 0.21 -7.37
CA ASP A 207 0.51 -0.56 -8.61
C ASP A 207 1.25 0.03 -9.83
N PHE A 208 1.93 1.18 -9.70
CA PHE A 208 2.93 1.61 -10.67
C PHE A 208 4.23 0.81 -10.59
N GLY A 209 4.40 0.02 -9.54
CA GLY A 209 5.40 -1.03 -9.38
C GLY A 209 6.85 -0.57 -9.47
N PHE A 210 7.69 -1.51 -9.85
CA PHE A 210 9.10 -1.30 -10.19
C PHE A 210 9.26 -1.57 -11.69
N HIS A 211 9.91 -0.65 -12.42
CA HIS A 211 10.11 -0.74 -13.86
C HIS A 211 11.58 -0.54 -14.20
N ASP A 212 12.30 -1.66 -14.35
CA ASP A 212 13.76 -1.67 -14.60
C ASP A 212 14.58 -0.85 -13.58
N ALA A 213 14.07 -0.76 -12.34
CA ALA A 213 14.77 -0.10 -11.25
C ALA A 213 16.14 -0.75 -11.02
N ILE A 214 17.17 0.08 -10.79
CA ILE A 214 18.56 -0.37 -10.70
C ILE A 214 19.07 -0.12 -9.29
N ASP A 215 19.51 -1.17 -8.59
CA ASP A 215 20.16 -1.03 -7.30
C ASP A 215 21.66 -0.72 -7.44
N ARG A 216 22.30 -0.33 -6.34
CA ARG A 216 23.71 0.07 -6.33
C ARG A 216 24.67 -1.04 -6.82
N SER A 217 24.27 -2.30 -6.77
CA SER A 217 25.03 -3.40 -7.35
C SER A 217 24.87 -3.53 -8.88
N GLY A 218 24.00 -2.73 -9.49
CA GLY A 218 23.66 -2.79 -10.92
C GLY A 218 22.57 -3.83 -11.22
N LYS A 219 21.98 -4.44 -10.19
CA LYS A 219 20.89 -5.38 -10.37
C LYS A 219 19.60 -4.67 -10.76
N LYS A 220 18.98 -5.13 -11.85
CA LYS A 220 17.68 -4.65 -12.29
C LYS A 220 16.53 -5.41 -11.64
N LEU A 221 15.47 -4.69 -11.30
CA LEU A 221 14.23 -5.24 -10.78
C LEU A 221 13.03 -4.66 -11.51
N THR A 222 12.16 -5.56 -12.02
CA THR A 222 10.82 -5.21 -12.51
C THR A 222 9.79 -5.99 -11.72
N MET A 223 8.79 -5.29 -11.17
CA MET A 223 7.62 -5.85 -10.49
C MET A 223 6.37 -5.19 -11.06
N LEU A 224 5.58 -5.95 -11.83
CA LEU A 224 4.32 -5.49 -12.42
C LEU A 224 3.23 -5.43 -11.35
N GLY A 225 2.83 -4.22 -10.94
CA GLY A 225 1.87 -4.01 -9.86
C GLY A 225 2.52 -3.79 -8.51
N GLY A 226 1.70 -3.70 -7.46
CA GLY A 226 2.14 -3.37 -6.11
C GLY A 226 2.53 -4.58 -5.25
N GLY A 227 3.16 -4.28 -4.14
CA GLY A 227 3.65 -5.26 -3.19
C GLY A 227 4.62 -4.64 -2.19
N ILE A 228 5.44 -5.46 -1.58
CA ILE A 228 6.55 -5.03 -0.74
C ILE A 228 7.86 -5.44 -1.42
N VAL A 229 8.74 -4.49 -1.61
CA VAL A 229 10.13 -4.69 -2.02
C VAL A 229 11.02 -4.42 -0.82
N ARG A 230 12.19 -5.07 -0.73
CA ARG A 230 13.18 -4.75 0.29
C ARG A 230 14.58 -4.64 -0.31
N VAL A 231 15.41 -3.83 0.31
CA VAL A 231 16.79 -3.55 -0.08
C VAL A 231 17.67 -3.42 1.16
N ARG A 232 18.96 -3.72 1.04
CA ARG A 232 19.92 -3.47 2.12
C ARG A 232 20.23 -1.97 2.23
N PRO A 233 20.59 -1.45 3.43
CA PRO A 233 20.95 -0.05 3.61
C PRO A 233 22.15 0.42 2.77
N ASP A 234 22.95 -0.51 2.28
CA ASP A 234 24.04 -0.23 1.34
C ASP A 234 23.60 -0.15 -0.13
N GLY A 235 22.30 -0.34 -0.40
CA GLY A 235 21.70 -0.29 -1.74
C GLY A 235 21.90 -1.58 -2.54
N THR A 236 22.12 -2.71 -1.90
CA THR A 236 22.34 -4.00 -2.58
C THR A 236 21.21 -5.00 -2.27
N GLU A 237 21.22 -6.12 -2.99
CA GLU A 237 20.31 -7.27 -2.79
C GLU A 237 18.82 -6.94 -2.93
N THR A 238 18.43 -5.92 -3.70
CA THR A 238 17.02 -5.57 -3.91
C THR A 238 16.19 -6.78 -4.34
N GLU A 239 15.07 -7.04 -3.63
CA GLU A 239 14.20 -8.19 -3.94
C GLU A 239 12.74 -7.93 -3.60
N ILE A 240 11.85 -8.63 -4.32
CA ILE A 240 10.40 -8.66 -4.02
C ILE A 240 10.20 -9.51 -2.77
N PHE A 241 9.57 -8.92 -1.74
CA PHE A 241 9.17 -9.63 -0.53
C PHE A 241 7.79 -10.28 -0.69
N SER A 242 6.80 -9.50 -1.13
CA SER A 242 5.43 -9.97 -1.43
C SER A 242 4.86 -9.21 -2.62
N HIS A 243 3.83 -9.75 -3.26
CA HIS A 243 3.24 -9.21 -4.47
C HIS A 243 1.70 -9.25 -4.42
N GLY A 244 1.06 -8.40 -5.22
CA GLY A 244 -0.39 -8.45 -5.43
C GLY A 244 -1.19 -7.51 -4.54
N THR A 245 -0.60 -6.42 -4.06
CA THR A 245 -1.34 -5.27 -3.53
C THR A 245 -1.60 -4.23 -4.62
N ARG A 246 -2.55 -3.32 -4.37
CA ARG A 246 -2.80 -2.21 -5.28
C ARG A 246 -2.09 -0.94 -4.85
N ASN A 247 -2.39 -0.42 -3.65
CA ASN A 247 -1.77 0.82 -3.19
C ASN A 247 -1.63 0.82 -1.68
N ILE A 248 -0.48 0.36 -1.22
CA ILE A 248 -0.02 0.46 0.15
C ILE A 248 0.88 1.70 0.28
N TYR A 249 0.72 2.42 1.38
CA TYR A 249 1.50 3.65 1.61
C TYR A 249 2.62 3.47 2.61
N ASP A 250 2.48 2.52 3.55
CA ASP A 250 3.53 2.24 4.52
C ASP A 250 3.36 0.82 5.08
N VAL A 251 4.32 0.36 5.89
CA VAL A 251 4.35 -0.95 6.52
C VAL A 251 4.56 -0.82 8.03
N ALA A 252 3.79 -1.56 8.82
CA ALA A 252 4.04 -1.74 10.25
C ALA A 252 4.75 -3.08 10.48
N ILE A 253 5.88 -3.07 11.17
CA ILE A 253 6.72 -4.26 11.41
C ILE A 253 6.80 -4.51 12.91
N ASP A 254 6.33 -5.69 13.35
CA ASP A 254 6.38 -6.07 14.75
C ASP A 254 7.77 -6.63 15.16
N PRO A 255 8.05 -6.83 16.46
CA PRO A 255 9.33 -7.36 16.95
C PRO A 255 9.69 -8.77 16.42
N TYR A 256 8.75 -9.47 15.81
CA TYR A 256 8.89 -10.83 15.27
C TYR A 256 8.94 -10.86 13.74
N MET A 257 9.10 -9.68 13.12
CA MET A 257 9.13 -9.51 11.66
C MET A 257 7.83 -9.92 10.97
N ASN A 258 6.69 -9.73 11.63
CA ASN A 258 5.39 -9.74 10.95
C ASN A 258 5.12 -8.36 10.39
N ILE A 259 4.67 -8.30 9.13
CA ILE A 259 4.46 -7.04 8.40
C ILE A 259 2.97 -6.88 8.13
N PHE A 260 2.44 -5.71 8.46
CA PHE A 260 1.04 -5.36 8.26
C PHE A 260 0.91 -4.13 7.38
N THR A 261 -0.12 -4.10 6.53
CA THR A 261 -0.43 -2.97 5.65
C THR A 261 -1.92 -2.71 5.54
N ARG A 262 -2.29 -1.47 5.17
CA ARG A 262 -3.61 -1.12 4.65
C ARG A 262 -3.51 -0.88 3.15
N ASP A 263 -4.21 -1.70 2.37
CA ASP A 263 -4.17 -1.71 0.90
C ASP A 263 -5.48 -1.19 0.31
N ASN A 264 -5.43 -0.09 -0.42
CA ASN A 264 -6.56 0.44 -1.16
C ASN A 264 -6.77 -0.36 -2.44
N THR A 265 -7.86 -1.12 -2.54
CA THR A 265 -8.09 -2.05 -3.65
C THR A 265 -8.91 -1.49 -4.80
N ASN A 266 -9.73 -0.44 -4.59
CA ASN A 266 -10.66 0.07 -5.59
C ASN A 266 -11.31 -1.03 -6.45
N ASP A 267 -12.08 -1.90 -5.84
CA ASP A 267 -12.71 -3.06 -6.47
C ASP A 267 -13.83 -2.72 -7.47
N GLY A 268 -13.91 -1.44 -7.87
CA GLY A 268 -14.92 -0.91 -8.79
C GLY A 268 -16.23 -0.51 -8.09
N GLY A 269 -16.39 -0.81 -6.81
CA GLY A 269 -17.54 -0.44 -6.00
C GLY A 269 -17.27 0.67 -4.98
N GLY A 270 -16.01 0.99 -4.76
CA GLY A 270 -15.56 1.96 -3.76
C GLY A 270 -14.05 1.82 -3.57
N TRP A 271 -13.50 2.55 -2.64
CA TRP A 271 -12.08 2.40 -2.24
C TRP A 271 -12.00 1.55 -1.00
N ASN A 272 -12.19 0.24 -1.16
CA ASN A 272 -12.10 -0.67 -0.06
C ASN A 272 -10.66 -0.82 0.41
N ILE A 273 -10.49 -0.92 1.71
CA ILE A 273 -9.21 -1.12 2.37
C ILE A 273 -9.13 -2.56 2.87
N ARG A 274 -8.12 -3.27 2.38
CA ARG A 274 -7.69 -4.55 2.98
C ARG A 274 -6.65 -4.29 4.06
N PHE A 275 -6.88 -4.80 5.27
CA PHE A 275 -5.82 -4.93 6.25
C PHE A 275 -5.21 -6.31 6.13
N SER A 276 -3.91 -6.38 5.83
CA SER A 276 -3.23 -7.63 5.45
C SER A 276 -1.99 -7.88 6.30
N HIS A 277 -1.74 -9.16 6.60
CA HIS A 277 -0.46 -9.66 7.09
C HIS A 277 0.34 -10.17 5.90
N HIS A 278 1.57 -9.66 5.72
CA HIS A 278 2.42 -10.01 4.59
C HIS A 278 3.42 -11.09 4.96
N LEU A 279 3.47 -12.11 4.10
CA LEU A 279 4.43 -13.19 4.15
C LEU A 279 5.37 -13.11 2.95
N GLN A 280 6.63 -13.42 3.14
CA GLN A 280 7.59 -13.47 2.05
C GLN A 280 7.15 -14.50 1.00
N SER A 281 7.21 -14.11 -0.28
CA SER A 281 6.71 -14.89 -1.42
C SER A 281 5.18 -15.00 -1.51
N GLY A 282 4.42 -14.33 -0.64
CA GLY A 282 2.96 -14.30 -0.69
C GLY A 282 2.42 -13.53 -1.89
N GLU A 283 1.32 -14.05 -2.48
CA GLU A 283 0.60 -13.43 -3.59
C GLU A 283 -0.78 -12.97 -3.11
N TYR A 284 -1.06 -11.67 -3.17
CA TYR A 284 -2.30 -11.04 -2.72
C TYR A 284 -3.27 -10.74 -3.86
N GLY A 285 -2.87 -11.05 -5.10
CA GLY A 285 -3.72 -11.22 -6.27
C GLY A 285 -4.03 -10.00 -7.10
N TYR A 286 -3.76 -8.79 -6.65
CA TYR A 286 -4.05 -7.60 -7.42
C TYR A 286 -3.07 -7.45 -8.61
N PRO A 287 -3.51 -7.05 -9.80
CA PRO A 287 -4.90 -6.79 -10.23
C PRO A 287 -5.60 -8.01 -10.85
N LEU A 288 -4.90 -9.05 -11.27
CA LEU A 288 -5.41 -10.09 -12.17
C LEU A 288 -6.21 -11.18 -11.46
N LEU A 289 -5.70 -11.65 -10.32
CA LEU A 289 -6.31 -12.77 -9.59
C LEU A 289 -7.38 -12.32 -8.60
N PHE A 290 -7.34 -11.06 -8.20
CA PHE A 290 -8.10 -10.48 -7.10
C PHE A 290 -9.61 -10.71 -7.16
N GLN A 291 -10.25 -10.55 -8.32
CA GLN A 291 -11.71 -10.74 -8.47
C GLN A 291 -12.11 -12.14 -8.96
N ASN A 292 -11.27 -12.78 -9.75
CA ASN A 292 -11.66 -14.00 -10.48
C ASN A 292 -11.05 -15.27 -9.93
N PHE A 293 -9.95 -15.19 -9.21
CA PHE A 293 -9.16 -16.32 -8.73
C PHE A 293 -8.86 -16.21 -7.26
N THR A 294 -9.89 -15.85 -6.48
CA THR A 294 -9.80 -15.64 -5.02
C THR A 294 -9.36 -16.90 -4.26
N ASP A 295 -9.49 -18.08 -4.88
CA ASP A 295 -8.96 -19.34 -4.39
C ASP A 295 -7.44 -19.54 -4.65
N GLU A 296 -6.81 -18.61 -5.36
CA GLU A 296 -5.38 -18.69 -5.70
C GLU A 296 -4.51 -17.65 -4.95
N ILE A 297 -5.10 -16.77 -4.14
CA ILE A 297 -4.42 -15.68 -3.46
C ILE A 297 -4.44 -15.85 -1.94
N LEU A 298 -3.54 -15.13 -1.25
CA LEU A 298 -3.65 -14.95 0.19
C LEU A 298 -4.76 -13.92 0.50
N PRO A 299 -5.75 -14.27 1.32
CA PRO A 299 -6.77 -13.33 1.73
C PRO A 299 -6.20 -12.32 2.73
N ALA A 300 -6.80 -11.12 2.75
CA ALA A 300 -6.56 -10.15 3.81
C ALA A 300 -7.14 -10.65 5.15
N LEU A 301 -6.70 -10.04 6.25
CA LEU A 301 -7.27 -10.30 7.58
C LEU A 301 -8.70 -9.72 7.69
N VAL A 302 -8.97 -8.62 6.98
CA VAL A 302 -10.28 -7.99 6.90
C VAL A 302 -10.36 -7.02 5.73
N ASP A 303 -11.56 -6.84 5.18
CA ASP A 303 -11.96 -5.67 4.38
C ASP A 303 -12.70 -4.70 5.32
N VAL A 304 -12.15 -3.53 5.55
CA VAL A 304 -12.73 -2.52 6.44
C VAL A 304 -13.59 -1.49 5.70
N GLY A 305 -13.91 -1.73 4.44
CA GLY A 305 -14.70 -0.83 3.60
C GLY A 305 -13.89 0.35 3.08
N GLY A 306 -14.59 1.40 2.65
CA GLY A 306 -13.97 2.57 2.02
C GLY A 306 -12.95 3.28 2.89
N GLY A 307 -11.93 3.86 2.27
CA GLY A 307 -10.87 4.60 2.94
C GLY A 307 -9.69 4.87 2.02
N SER A 308 -8.62 5.43 2.57
CA SER A 308 -7.34 5.67 1.90
C SER A 308 -6.22 5.52 2.92
N GLY A 309 -5.66 4.31 3.05
CA GLY A 309 -4.58 4.03 4.00
C GLY A 309 -3.33 4.84 3.67
N THR A 310 -2.65 5.34 4.71
CA THR A 310 -1.40 6.11 4.61
C THR A 310 -0.35 5.57 5.57
N GLY A 311 0.20 6.34 6.49
CA GLY A 311 1.27 5.94 7.38
C GLY A 311 0.94 4.72 8.26
N ALA A 312 1.95 3.97 8.64
CA ALA A 312 1.83 2.78 9.48
C ALA A 312 2.98 2.68 10.48
N LEU A 313 2.68 2.24 11.69
CA LEU A 313 3.64 1.99 12.74
C LEU A 313 3.20 0.78 13.58
N PHE A 314 4.13 -0.07 13.98
CA PHE A 314 3.85 -1.00 15.07
C PHE A 314 4.29 -0.36 16.39
N MET A 315 3.35 0.04 17.23
CA MET A 315 3.66 0.64 18.54
C MET A 315 4.19 -0.43 19.48
N ASP A 316 5.42 -0.25 19.94
CA ASP A 316 6.10 -1.18 20.87
C ASP A 316 7.07 -0.40 21.77
N GLU A 317 6.50 0.53 22.59
CA GLU A 317 7.25 1.42 23.45
C GLU A 317 6.75 1.35 24.90
N PRO A 318 7.64 1.14 25.91
CA PRO A 318 7.25 0.87 27.31
C PRO A 318 6.59 2.04 28.01
N THR A 319 6.64 3.25 27.45
CA THR A 319 5.98 4.44 28.01
C THR A 319 4.49 4.50 27.67
N TRP A 320 4.06 3.69 26.69
CA TRP A 320 2.66 3.63 26.27
C TRP A 320 1.84 2.66 27.13
N PRO A 321 0.59 3.00 27.48
CA PRO A 321 -0.32 2.08 28.15
C PRO A 321 -0.53 0.81 27.33
N GLU A 322 -0.62 -0.36 27.97
CA GLU A 322 -0.82 -1.68 27.36
C GLU A 322 -1.96 -1.70 26.32
N LYS A 323 -3.05 -0.99 26.63
CA LYS A 323 -4.20 -0.90 25.70
C LYS A 323 -3.89 -0.22 24.35
N TYR A 324 -2.77 0.49 24.21
CA TYR A 324 -2.33 1.18 23.00
C TYR A 324 -0.93 0.73 22.54
N ASN A 325 -0.39 -0.30 23.18
CA ASN A 325 0.93 -0.85 22.93
C ASN A 325 0.83 -2.23 22.27
N HIS A 326 1.92 -2.72 21.69
CA HIS A 326 2.03 -4.01 21.00
C HIS A 326 0.99 -4.19 19.88
N VAL A 327 0.72 -3.15 19.12
CA VAL A 327 -0.34 -3.12 18.09
C VAL A 327 0.10 -2.37 16.83
N PRO A 328 -0.33 -2.82 15.64
CA PRO A 328 -0.26 -1.99 14.44
C PRO A 328 -1.17 -0.77 14.57
N MET A 329 -0.60 0.41 14.37
CA MET A 329 -1.31 1.68 14.20
C MET A 329 -1.30 2.04 12.73
N MET A 330 -2.46 2.30 12.16
CA MET A 330 -2.66 2.51 10.73
C MET A 330 -3.46 3.76 10.46
N ALA A 331 -2.85 4.74 9.81
CA ALA A 331 -3.52 5.96 9.39
C ALA A 331 -4.41 5.74 8.16
N ASP A 332 -5.51 6.45 8.12
CA ASP A 332 -6.42 6.51 6.97
C ASP A 332 -6.74 7.97 6.64
N TRP A 333 -6.09 8.48 5.59
CA TRP A 333 -6.26 9.84 5.10
C TRP A 333 -7.71 10.13 4.70
N GLY A 334 -8.35 9.17 4.02
CA GLY A 334 -9.72 9.33 3.55
C GLY A 334 -10.75 9.40 4.67
N ARG A 335 -10.49 8.70 5.77
CA ARG A 335 -11.36 8.69 6.96
C ARG A 335 -10.94 9.68 8.03
N SER A 336 -9.76 10.29 7.89
CA SER A 336 -9.21 11.22 8.89
C SER A 336 -9.04 10.57 10.26
N GLU A 337 -8.58 9.32 10.28
CA GLU A 337 -8.50 8.50 11.48
C GLU A 337 -7.18 7.71 11.55
N LEU A 338 -6.59 7.63 12.73
CA LEU A 338 -5.57 6.65 13.07
C LEU A 338 -6.25 5.47 13.77
N TYR A 339 -6.16 4.29 13.17
CA TYR A 339 -6.71 3.05 13.71
C TYR A 339 -5.68 2.24 14.46
N ILE A 340 -6.13 1.54 15.52
CA ILE A 340 -5.41 0.42 16.12
C ILE A 340 -6.02 -0.87 15.57
N HIS A 341 -5.17 -1.80 15.13
CA HIS A 341 -5.57 -3.15 14.80
C HIS A 341 -5.05 -4.11 15.89
N ARG A 342 -5.95 -4.66 16.72
CA ARG A 342 -5.55 -5.70 17.68
C ARG A 342 -5.42 -7.01 16.96
N VAL A 343 -4.19 -7.43 16.73
CA VAL A 343 -3.88 -8.69 16.08
C VAL A 343 -3.70 -9.80 17.12
N THR A 344 -4.29 -10.97 16.84
CA THR A 344 -4.14 -12.17 17.67
C THR A 344 -3.65 -13.31 16.78
N PRO A 345 -2.58 -14.04 17.14
CA PRO A 345 -2.07 -15.14 16.32
C PRO A 345 -3.15 -16.18 15.99
N ASP A 346 -3.21 -16.59 14.73
CA ASP A 346 -4.11 -17.63 14.21
C ASP A 346 -3.38 -18.42 13.13
N GLY A 347 -3.00 -19.65 13.43
CA GLY A 347 -2.20 -20.49 12.55
C GLY A 347 -0.88 -19.83 12.16
N SER A 348 -0.64 -19.65 10.87
CA SER A 348 0.53 -18.94 10.34
C SER A 348 0.28 -17.45 10.12
N SER A 349 -0.84 -16.91 10.59
CA SER A 349 -1.23 -15.51 10.44
C SER A 349 -1.91 -14.99 11.72
N PHE A 350 -2.93 -14.15 11.58
CA PHE A 350 -3.61 -13.47 12.66
C PHE A 350 -5.11 -13.33 12.38
N THR A 351 -5.90 -13.23 13.45
CA THR A 351 -7.18 -12.51 13.43
C THR A 351 -6.96 -11.08 13.88
N GLN A 352 -7.91 -10.19 13.67
CA GLN A 352 -7.78 -8.79 14.05
C GLN A 352 -9.10 -8.18 14.51
N LYS A 353 -8.99 -7.07 15.28
CA LYS A 353 -10.10 -6.17 15.62
C LYS A 353 -9.62 -4.74 15.43
N GLN A 354 -10.33 -3.95 14.60
CA GLN A 354 -10.05 -2.52 14.40
C GLN A 354 -10.72 -1.70 15.51
N GLU A 355 -10.01 -0.67 15.99
CA GLU A 355 -10.51 0.32 16.95
C GLU A 355 -10.10 1.72 16.49
N ASP A 356 -10.99 2.71 16.62
CA ASP A 356 -10.69 4.12 16.41
C ASP A 356 -9.74 4.60 17.51
N PHE A 357 -8.80 5.51 17.18
CA PHE A 357 -7.79 5.94 18.16
C PHE A 357 -7.58 7.45 18.18
N ILE A 358 -7.13 8.05 17.08
CA ILE A 358 -6.91 9.51 16.99
C ILE A 358 -7.54 10.00 15.70
N GLU A 359 -8.51 10.90 15.80
CA GLU A 359 -9.13 11.57 14.66
C GLU A 359 -8.41 12.89 14.38
N LEU A 360 -7.79 13.01 13.19
CA LEU A 360 -7.20 14.24 12.68
C LEU A 360 -7.49 14.34 11.17
N PRO A 361 -7.77 15.57 10.64
CA PRO A 361 -8.09 15.74 9.22
C PRO A 361 -6.95 15.29 8.29
N GLN A 362 -7.13 14.17 7.57
CA GLN A 362 -6.21 13.70 6.54
C GLN A 362 -4.79 13.36 7.06
N ILE A 363 -4.70 12.44 8.01
CA ILE A 363 -3.42 11.93 8.54
C ILE A 363 -2.61 11.31 7.40
N THR A 364 -1.33 11.69 7.28
CA THR A 364 -0.43 11.21 6.23
C THR A 364 0.60 10.21 6.74
N ASP A 365 1.22 10.47 7.89
CA ASP A 365 2.27 9.58 8.41
C ASP A 365 2.38 9.65 9.93
N LEU A 366 3.10 8.71 10.54
CA LEU A 366 3.36 8.66 11.97
C LEU A 366 4.66 7.93 12.28
N ASP A 367 5.34 8.37 13.34
CA ASP A 367 6.53 7.70 13.87
C ASP A 367 6.71 8.01 15.37
N VAL A 368 7.59 7.25 16.07
CA VAL A 368 7.83 7.33 17.50
C VAL A 368 9.33 7.41 17.80
N ASP A 369 9.72 8.24 18.77
CA ASP A 369 11.11 8.35 19.23
C ASP A 369 11.45 7.39 20.39
N GLY A 370 12.72 7.39 20.78
CA GLY A 370 13.22 6.54 21.86
C GLY A 370 12.74 6.92 23.27
N SER A 371 12.05 8.05 23.44
CA SER A 371 11.38 8.42 24.70
C SER A 371 9.88 8.10 24.69
N GLY A 372 9.36 7.61 23.55
CA GLY A 372 7.98 7.23 23.37
C GLY A 372 7.06 8.39 22.97
N ARG A 373 7.59 9.48 22.40
CA ARG A 373 6.78 10.55 21.80
C ARG A 373 6.30 10.10 20.42
N LEU A 374 4.98 10.00 20.23
CA LEU A 374 4.36 9.73 18.95
C LEU A 374 4.13 11.04 18.19
N TYR A 375 4.59 11.10 16.96
CA TYR A 375 4.36 12.23 16.06
C TYR A 375 3.46 11.79 14.92
N LEU A 376 2.54 12.67 14.52
CA LEU A 376 1.65 12.47 13.37
C LEU A 376 1.66 13.71 12.49
N SER A 377 1.70 13.50 11.19
CA SER A 377 1.50 14.54 10.18
C SER A 377 0.09 14.47 9.59
N ALA A 378 -0.49 15.64 9.27
CA ALA A 378 -1.83 15.74 8.71
C ALA A 378 -1.96 16.94 7.76
N TRP A 379 -2.82 16.83 6.75
CA TRP A 379 -2.99 17.87 5.71
C TRP A 379 -4.09 18.91 6.00
N ASP A 380 -4.85 18.77 7.06
CA ASP A 380 -5.91 19.71 7.47
C ASP A 380 -6.92 20.05 6.36
N GLY A 381 -7.31 19.07 5.57
CA GLY A 381 -8.26 19.27 4.46
C GLY A 381 -7.66 19.95 3.22
N ALA A 382 -6.35 19.82 2.95
CA ALA A 382 -5.71 20.34 1.74
C ALA A 382 -6.17 19.61 0.45
N GLY A 383 -6.70 18.39 0.56
CA GLY A 383 -7.08 17.57 -0.60
C GLY A 383 -5.87 16.96 -1.33
N TYR A 384 -6.09 16.33 -2.47
CA TYR A 384 -5.05 15.63 -3.22
C TYR A 384 -3.97 16.54 -3.81
N GLU A 385 -4.26 17.80 -4.02
CA GLU A 385 -3.34 18.77 -4.63
C GLU A 385 -2.39 19.40 -3.61
N GLY A 386 -2.57 19.12 -2.31
CA GLY A 386 -1.81 19.78 -1.27
C GLY A 386 -2.20 21.27 -1.11
N SER A 387 -1.51 21.96 -0.23
CA SER A 387 -1.74 23.39 0.04
C SER A 387 -0.52 24.04 0.70
N PRO A 388 -0.12 25.23 0.28
CA PRO A 388 0.97 25.95 0.95
C PRO A 388 0.56 26.56 2.30
N SER A 389 -0.70 26.46 2.70
CA SER A 389 -1.26 27.10 3.91
C SER A 389 -2.04 26.15 4.82
N LYS A 390 -1.95 24.83 4.57
CA LYS A 390 -2.61 23.79 5.36
C LYS A 390 -1.66 22.66 5.67
N GLY A 391 -1.86 21.99 6.78
CA GLY A 391 -1.06 20.90 7.27
C GLY A 391 -0.35 21.24 8.57
N TYR A 392 0.01 20.23 9.31
CA TYR A 392 0.69 20.37 10.60
C TYR A 392 1.28 19.04 11.03
N VAL A 393 2.15 19.09 12.02
CA VAL A 393 2.63 17.94 12.79
C VAL A 393 2.15 18.09 14.23
N ILE A 394 1.65 17.01 14.82
CA ILE A 394 1.35 16.95 16.26
C ILE A 394 2.33 16.04 16.98
N ARG A 395 2.44 16.25 18.30
CA ARG A 395 3.03 15.31 19.24
C ARG A 395 1.95 14.78 20.18
N ALA A 396 1.92 13.47 20.37
CA ALA A 396 1.03 12.79 21.32
C ALA A 396 1.84 11.95 22.30
N VAL A 397 1.54 12.09 23.60
CA VAL A 397 2.18 11.31 24.67
C VAL A 397 1.13 10.91 25.72
N PRO A 398 1.33 9.81 26.48
CA PRO A 398 0.52 9.52 27.65
C PRO A 398 0.57 10.67 28.67
N THR A 399 -0.54 10.97 29.35
CA THR A 399 -0.63 12.10 30.31
C THR A 399 0.40 12.02 31.44
N ASN A 400 0.82 10.81 31.82
CA ASN A 400 1.86 10.56 32.82
C ASN A 400 3.26 10.39 32.22
N TRP A 401 3.44 10.69 30.94
CA TRP A 401 4.73 10.61 30.27
C TRP A 401 5.75 11.59 30.88
N SER A 402 6.99 11.19 30.95
CA SER A 402 8.11 12.06 31.30
C SER A 402 9.27 11.79 30.34
N TYR A 403 9.93 12.85 29.91
CA TYR A 403 11.08 12.76 29.04
C TYR A 403 12.19 11.92 29.66
N LYS A 404 12.77 11.03 28.84
CA LYS A 404 14.02 10.31 29.14
C LYS A 404 14.93 10.44 27.93
N ALA A 405 16.10 11.01 28.15
CA ALA A 405 17.11 11.14 27.10
C ALA A 405 17.48 9.77 26.54
N PHE A 406 17.48 9.65 25.20
CA PHE A 406 17.99 8.46 24.54
C PHE A 406 19.52 8.38 24.72
N PRO A 407 20.10 7.20 24.99
CA PRO A 407 21.52 7.06 25.22
C PRO A 407 22.36 7.38 23.97
N ASN A 408 23.55 7.96 24.17
CA ASN A 408 24.49 8.13 23.06
C ASN A 408 25.09 6.78 22.67
N LEU A 409 24.58 6.21 21.58
CA LEU A 409 24.98 4.88 21.12
C LEU A 409 26.39 4.83 20.58
N GLN A 410 26.88 5.91 19.98
CA GLN A 410 28.25 5.98 19.46
C GLN A 410 29.29 5.85 20.58
N ALA A 411 29.00 6.41 21.76
CA ALA A 411 29.87 6.32 22.94
C ALA A 411 29.65 5.02 23.73
N ALA A 412 28.59 4.28 23.51
CA ALA A 412 28.23 3.08 24.25
C ALA A 412 29.18 1.92 23.94
N SER A 413 29.51 1.14 24.99
CA SER A 413 30.23 -0.13 24.85
C SER A 413 29.38 -1.21 24.18
N VAL A 414 30.03 -2.28 23.71
CA VAL A 414 29.33 -3.45 23.14
C VAL A 414 28.34 -4.05 24.16
N GLN A 415 28.68 -4.07 25.43
CA GLN A 415 27.80 -4.59 26.50
C GLN A 415 26.59 -3.71 26.74
N GLU A 416 26.76 -2.39 26.73
CA GLU A 416 25.64 -1.44 26.87
C GLU A 416 24.71 -1.54 25.66
N LEU A 417 25.24 -1.64 24.42
CA LEU A 417 24.46 -1.85 23.21
C LEU A 417 23.72 -3.20 23.26
N ALA A 418 24.36 -4.27 23.68
CA ALA A 418 23.72 -5.58 23.87
C ALA A 418 22.60 -5.51 24.93
N GLY A 419 22.80 -4.73 26.03
CA GLY A 419 21.74 -4.46 27.00
C GLY A 419 20.53 -3.79 26.37
N LEU A 420 20.71 -2.88 25.40
CA LEU A 420 19.62 -2.23 24.68
C LEU A 420 18.87 -3.17 23.73
N LEU A 421 19.50 -4.25 23.23
CA LEU A 421 18.78 -5.29 22.48
C LEU A 421 17.72 -6.03 23.34
N THR A 422 17.85 -5.98 24.65
CA THR A 422 16.86 -6.58 25.58
C THR A 422 15.81 -5.56 26.05
N SER A 423 15.88 -4.32 25.60
CA SER A 423 14.93 -3.25 25.95
C SER A 423 13.52 -3.59 25.49
N ALA A 424 12.53 -3.18 26.28
CA ALA A 424 11.12 -3.21 25.86
C ALA A 424 10.81 -2.21 24.73
N SER A 425 11.67 -1.18 24.50
CA SER A 425 11.53 -0.22 23.39
C SER A 425 12.00 -0.81 22.06
N ALA A 426 11.14 -0.84 21.05
CA ALA A 426 11.51 -1.23 19.70
C ALA A 426 12.54 -0.28 19.07
N VAL A 427 12.39 1.02 19.32
CA VAL A 427 13.36 2.04 18.88
C VAL A 427 14.74 1.75 19.44
N ALA A 428 14.84 1.43 20.73
CA ALA A 428 16.12 1.11 21.37
C ALA A 428 16.74 -0.17 20.77
N ARG A 429 15.95 -1.23 20.59
CA ARG A 429 16.44 -2.49 20.01
C ARG A 429 16.99 -2.30 18.61
N LEU A 430 16.22 -1.60 17.73
CA LEU A 430 16.62 -1.35 16.35
C LEU A 430 17.90 -0.54 16.27
N ASN A 431 17.98 0.58 16.97
CA ASN A 431 19.14 1.46 16.92
C ASN A 431 20.39 0.80 17.50
N ALA A 432 20.25 0.06 18.60
CA ALA A 432 21.36 -0.72 19.17
C ALA A 432 21.84 -1.83 18.24
N SER A 433 20.93 -2.53 17.58
CA SER A 433 21.26 -3.52 16.54
C SER A 433 22.12 -2.90 15.44
N GLN A 434 21.66 -1.79 14.90
CA GLN A 434 22.37 -1.10 13.81
C GLN A 434 23.74 -0.56 14.25
N GLU A 435 23.87 -0.09 15.49
CA GLU A 435 25.14 0.39 16.01
C GLU A 435 26.12 -0.75 16.33
N LEU A 436 25.64 -1.92 16.75
CA LEU A 436 26.48 -3.11 16.92
C LEU A 436 27.16 -3.56 15.62
N LEU A 437 26.57 -3.28 14.46
CA LEU A 437 27.20 -3.57 13.15
C LEU A 437 28.45 -2.75 12.91
N ASN A 438 28.63 -1.62 13.60
CA ASN A 438 29.79 -0.73 13.53
C ASN A 438 30.89 -1.11 14.56
N ARG A 439 30.67 -2.14 15.38
CA ARG A 439 31.61 -2.60 16.42
C ARG A 439 32.48 -3.76 15.94
N PRO A 440 33.61 -4.09 16.66
CA PRO A 440 34.41 -5.26 16.34
C PRO A 440 33.53 -6.51 16.27
N ALA A 441 33.50 -7.14 15.10
CA ALA A 441 32.52 -8.17 14.73
C ALA A 441 32.53 -9.38 15.67
N ASP A 442 33.67 -9.82 16.14
CA ASP A 442 33.82 -10.94 17.10
C ASP A 442 33.13 -10.66 18.44
N LYS A 443 33.34 -9.45 18.99
CA LYS A 443 32.74 -9.04 20.26
C LYS A 443 31.23 -8.79 20.12
N ALA A 444 30.83 -8.11 19.07
CA ALA A 444 29.44 -7.78 18.83
C ALA A 444 28.61 -9.05 18.51
N ALA A 445 29.12 -9.95 17.67
CA ALA A 445 28.47 -11.23 17.40
C ALA A 445 28.33 -12.09 18.65
N LYS A 446 29.39 -12.16 19.49
CA LYS A 446 29.31 -12.88 20.76
C LYS A 446 28.25 -12.28 21.69
N ALA A 447 28.23 -10.98 21.88
CA ALA A 447 27.27 -10.30 22.74
C ALA A 447 25.82 -10.50 22.29
N ALA A 448 25.56 -10.41 20.98
CA ALA A 448 24.25 -10.69 20.40
C ALA A 448 23.84 -12.18 20.59
N TRP A 449 24.79 -13.12 20.40
CA TRP A 449 24.52 -14.55 20.58
C TRP A 449 24.26 -14.91 22.05
N ASP A 450 24.95 -14.29 23.00
CA ASP A 450 24.71 -14.52 24.43
C ASP A 450 23.24 -14.23 24.80
N ILE A 451 22.60 -13.22 24.17
CA ILE A 451 21.17 -12.93 24.34
C ILE A 451 20.30 -14.04 23.71
N VAL A 452 20.67 -14.51 22.52
CA VAL A 452 19.94 -15.63 21.84
C VAL A 452 19.94 -16.88 22.67
N ALA A 453 21.08 -17.20 23.27
CA ALA A 453 21.30 -18.43 24.05
C ALA A 453 20.66 -18.38 25.45
N ASP A 454 20.44 -17.19 26.00
CA ASP A 454 19.81 -17.02 27.31
C ASP A 454 18.28 -17.18 27.21
N ILE A 455 17.80 -18.39 27.57
CA ILE A 455 16.37 -18.73 27.56
C ILE A 455 15.51 -17.92 28.53
N LYS A 456 16.13 -17.15 29.45
CA LYS A 456 15.41 -16.26 30.38
C LYS A 456 15.05 -14.92 29.74
N GLN A 457 15.70 -14.58 28.63
CA GLN A 457 15.37 -13.35 27.90
C GLN A 457 13.99 -13.47 27.25
N PRO A 458 13.22 -12.40 27.20
CA PRO A 458 11.95 -12.39 26.48
C PRO A 458 12.19 -12.67 24.99
N LEU A 459 11.19 -13.28 24.33
CA LEU A 459 11.32 -13.74 22.95
C LEU A 459 11.73 -12.60 22.00
N TYR A 460 11.16 -11.39 22.15
CA TYR A 460 11.53 -10.24 21.32
C TYR A 460 13.02 -9.88 21.41
N ALA A 461 13.62 -10.02 22.59
CA ALA A 461 15.04 -9.76 22.79
C ALA A 461 15.90 -10.85 22.13
N ARG A 462 15.54 -12.14 22.29
CA ARG A 462 16.21 -13.23 21.60
C ARG A 462 16.13 -13.10 20.10
N VAL A 463 14.98 -12.65 19.55
CA VAL A 463 14.79 -12.40 18.12
C VAL A 463 15.65 -11.22 17.65
N ALA A 464 15.69 -10.11 18.39
CA ALA A 464 16.57 -8.98 18.09
C ALA A 464 18.05 -9.41 18.10
N GLY A 465 18.48 -10.15 19.13
CA GLY A 465 19.82 -10.74 19.20
C GLY A 465 20.14 -11.64 18.00
N LEU A 466 19.19 -12.50 17.58
CA LEU A 466 19.33 -13.40 16.45
C LEU A 466 19.60 -12.68 15.14
N PHE A 467 18.75 -11.73 14.79
CA PHE A 467 18.92 -10.99 13.54
C PHE A 467 20.16 -10.09 13.56
N THR A 468 20.51 -9.53 14.71
CA THR A 468 21.78 -8.79 14.88
C THR A 468 22.97 -9.74 14.68
N TYR A 469 22.97 -10.90 15.31
CA TYR A 469 24.01 -11.93 15.14
C TYR A 469 24.14 -12.36 13.68
N ALA A 470 23.01 -12.69 13.02
CA ALA A 470 23.02 -13.15 11.63
C ALA A 470 23.60 -12.12 10.66
N GLN A 471 23.35 -10.82 10.92
CA GLN A 471 23.95 -9.73 10.13
C GLN A 471 25.46 -9.65 10.32
N ILE A 472 25.95 -9.73 11.55
CA ILE A 472 27.37 -9.60 11.90
C ILE A 472 28.16 -10.84 11.51
N ALA A 473 27.72 -12.04 11.94
CA ALA A 473 28.43 -13.30 11.76
C ALA A 473 28.45 -13.78 10.31
N GLY A 474 27.45 -13.40 9.51
CA GLY A 474 27.41 -13.76 8.12
C GLY A 474 27.35 -15.29 7.88
N GLU A 475 28.17 -15.76 6.95
CA GLU A 475 28.27 -17.19 6.62
C GLU A 475 28.79 -18.03 7.78
N SER A 476 29.69 -17.49 8.58
CA SER A 476 30.26 -18.20 9.75
C SER A 476 29.21 -18.49 10.84
N GLY A 477 28.10 -17.77 10.84
CA GLY A 477 26.99 -17.97 11.76
C GLY A 477 26.05 -19.15 11.38
N ILE A 478 26.11 -19.65 10.14
CA ILE A 478 25.20 -20.70 9.65
C ILE A 478 25.16 -21.94 10.56
N PRO A 479 26.27 -22.51 11.02
CA PRO A 479 26.20 -23.67 11.91
C PRO A 479 25.42 -23.43 13.20
N ALA A 480 25.60 -22.28 13.83
CA ALA A 480 24.89 -21.91 15.04
C ALA A 480 23.37 -21.71 14.78
N LEU A 481 23.03 -21.09 13.66
CA LEU A 481 21.64 -20.91 13.22
C LEU A 481 20.97 -22.26 12.91
N VAL A 482 21.69 -23.20 12.29
CA VAL A 482 21.18 -24.58 12.04
C VAL A 482 20.91 -25.27 13.37
N GLN A 483 21.82 -25.19 14.34
CA GLN A 483 21.60 -25.77 15.66
C GLN A 483 20.37 -25.13 16.35
N LEU A 484 20.18 -23.82 16.18
CA LEU A 484 19.06 -23.09 16.79
C LEU A 484 17.70 -23.49 16.21
N THR A 485 17.63 -24.17 15.03
CA THR A 485 16.38 -24.74 14.50
C THR A 485 15.81 -25.86 15.37
N GLU A 486 16.55 -26.36 16.35
CA GLU A 486 16.06 -27.33 17.34
C GLU A 486 15.47 -26.65 18.60
N ASP A 487 15.71 -25.37 18.81
CA ASP A 487 15.11 -24.61 19.92
C ASP A 487 13.64 -24.36 19.64
N ARG A 488 12.77 -24.72 20.57
CA ARG A 488 11.32 -24.68 20.42
C ARG A 488 10.82 -23.27 20.06
N ASP A 489 11.34 -22.24 20.75
CA ASP A 489 10.82 -20.87 20.66
C ASP A 489 11.50 -20.07 19.53
N MET A 490 12.74 -20.48 19.18
CA MET A 490 13.56 -19.78 18.18
C MET A 490 13.52 -20.41 16.79
N LYS A 491 12.97 -21.60 16.62
CA LYS A 491 12.97 -22.37 15.37
C LYS A 491 12.45 -21.58 14.19
N GLU A 492 11.30 -20.90 14.32
CA GLU A 492 10.74 -20.06 13.26
C GLU A 492 11.74 -19.01 12.78
N PHE A 493 12.35 -18.30 13.73
CA PHE A 493 13.27 -17.18 13.46
C PHE A 493 14.62 -17.66 12.93
N ALA A 494 15.11 -18.79 13.42
CA ALA A 494 16.34 -19.42 12.91
C ALA A 494 16.18 -19.82 11.42
N LEU A 495 15.03 -20.39 11.04
CA LEU A 495 14.71 -20.72 9.64
C LEU A 495 14.65 -19.46 8.77
N LYS A 496 14.02 -18.37 9.27
CA LYS A 496 13.99 -17.06 8.57
C LYS A 496 15.41 -16.52 8.39
N ALA A 497 16.21 -16.47 9.45
CA ALA A 497 17.58 -15.93 9.43
C ALA A 497 18.52 -16.71 8.52
N LEU A 498 18.42 -18.04 8.46
CA LEU A 498 19.22 -18.89 7.58
C LEU A 498 19.05 -18.55 6.09
N THR A 499 17.86 -18.13 5.68
CA THR A 499 17.58 -17.82 4.27
C THR A 499 17.36 -16.35 4.00
N ASP A 500 17.68 -15.47 4.97
CA ASP A 500 17.48 -14.03 4.82
C ASP A 500 18.29 -13.40 3.69
N ARG A 501 19.53 -13.88 3.45
CA ARG A 501 20.44 -13.35 2.43
C ARG A 501 20.62 -14.33 1.28
N LYS A 502 20.27 -13.92 0.04
CA LYS A 502 20.43 -14.77 -1.16
C LYS A 502 21.88 -15.15 -1.43
N GLY A 503 22.83 -14.27 -1.21
CA GLY A 503 24.25 -14.52 -1.43
C GLY A 503 24.85 -15.64 -0.56
N ARG A 504 24.14 -16.08 0.50
CA ARG A 504 24.61 -17.13 1.44
C ARG A 504 23.89 -18.47 1.28
N LEU A 505 22.89 -18.58 0.40
CA LEU A 505 22.01 -19.75 0.30
C LEU A 505 22.75 -21.02 -0.11
N THR A 506 23.88 -20.91 -0.79
CA THR A 506 24.71 -22.09 -1.19
C THR A 506 25.24 -22.87 -0.01
N SER A 507 25.56 -22.17 1.10
CA SER A 507 26.11 -22.76 2.33
C SER A 507 25.04 -23.24 3.31
N VAL A 508 23.75 -22.97 3.03
CA VAL A 508 22.63 -23.34 3.93
C VAL A 508 22.14 -24.76 3.60
N PRO A 509 22.05 -25.69 4.57
CA PRO A 509 21.54 -27.03 4.32
C PRO A 509 20.02 -27.04 4.12
N THR A 510 19.50 -27.94 3.29
CA THR A 510 18.06 -28.09 3.01
C THR A 510 17.33 -28.87 4.12
N GLU A 511 18.03 -29.76 4.80
CA GLU A 511 17.42 -30.71 5.73
C GLU A 511 16.65 -30.07 6.90
N PRO A 512 17.14 -29.04 7.61
CA PRO A 512 16.38 -28.42 8.70
C PRO A 512 14.99 -27.91 8.25
N PHE A 513 14.89 -27.41 7.03
CA PHE A 513 13.62 -26.94 6.46
C PHE A 513 12.68 -28.10 6.13
N ILE A 514 13.19 -29.17 5.53
CA ILE A 514 12.39 -30.40 5.25
C ILE A 514 11.85 -31.00 6.55
N LYS A 515 12.67 -31.04 7.61
CA LYS A 515 12.25 -31.52 8.94
C LYS A 515 11.14 -30.62 9.51
N ALA A 516 11.28 -29.31 9.38
CA ALA A 516 10.36 -28.32 9.91
C ALA A 516 9.00 -28.26 9.17
N LEU A 517 8.86 -28.84 7.97
CA LEU A 517 7.55 -28.99 7.30
C LEU A 517 6.56 -29.85 8.12
N LYS A 518 7.04 -30.69 9.03
CA LYS A 518 6.23 -31.55 9.90
C LYS A 518 6.02 -30.97 11.30
N ASP A 519 6.48 -29.74 11.54
CA ASP A 519 6.32 -29.10 12.84
C ASP A 519 4.84 -28.83 13.13
N PRO A 520 4.35 -28.99 14.37
CA PRO A 520 2.96 -28.71 14.72
C PRO A 520 2.60 -27.22 14.62
N SER A 521 3.57 -26.31 14.64
CA SER A 521 3.37 -24.88 14.45
C SER A 521 3.25 -24.53 12.98
N ALA A 522 2.10 -24.01 12.57
CA ALA A 522 1.89 -23.51 11.20
C ALA A 522 2.83 -22.35 10.83
N ARG A 523 3.32 -21.57 11.81
CA ARG A 523 4.30 -20.50 11.60
C ARG A 523 5.67 -21.08 11.25
N VAL A 524 6.09 -22.13 11.96
CA VAL A 524 7.33 -22.86 11.65
C VAL A 524 7.25 -23.51 10.27
N GLN A 525 6.10 -24.13 9.94
CA GLN A 525 5.88 -24.70 8.60
C GLN A 525 5.99 -23.62 7.52
N ALA A 526 5.35 -22.46 7.71
CA ALA A 526 5.42 -21.34 6.76
C ALA A 526 6.87 -20.85 6.57
N ALA A 527 7.62 -20.67 7.67
CA ALA A 527 9.03 -20.27 7.60
C ALA A 527 9.89 -21.32 6.86
N ALA A 528 9.64 -22.61 7.09
CA ALA A 528 10.31 -23.69 6.39
C ALA A 528 10.01 -23.69 4.88
N ILE A 529 8.75 -23.51 4.48
CA ILE A 529 8.35 -23.47 3.08
C ILE A 529 8.95 -22.24 2.38
N ILE A 530 8.93 -21.07 3.03
CA ILE A 530 9.58 -19.85 2.53
C ILE A 530 11.08 -20.10 2.35
N GLY A 531 11.73 -20.73 3.33
CA GLY A 531 13.14 -21.09 3.24
C GLY A 531 13.43 -22.01 2.06
N LEU A 532 12.64 -23.07 1.86
CA LEU A 532 12.77 -23.97 0.70
C LEU A 532 12.55 -23.24 -0.64
N ASN A 533 11.58 -22.34 -0.69
CA ASN A 533 11.37 -21.48 -1.85
C ASN A 533 12.61 -20.63 -2.17
N ARG A 534 13.21 -20.03 -1.15
CA ARG A 534 14.43 -19.20 -1.31
C ARG A 534 15.66 -20.02 -1.69
N LEU A 535 15.81 -21.21 -1.12
CA LEU A 535 16.89 -22.16 -1.49
C LEU A 535 16.80 -22.60 -2.95
N GLY A 536 15.59 -22.71 -3.51
CA GLY A 536 15.37 -22.99 -4.92
C GLY A 536 15.84 -24.39 -5.36
N ARG A 537 15.89 -25.36 -4.45
CA ARG A 537 16.48 -26.69 -4.69
C ARG A 537 15.42 -27.73 -5.07
N PRO A 538 15.56 -28.42 -6.23
CA PRO A 538 14.57 -29.38 -6.73
C PRO A 538 14.27 -30.57 -5.80
N GLU A 539 15.21 -30.99 -4.97
CA GLU A 539 15.03 -32.09 -4.02
C GLU A 539 13.95 -31.81 -2.97
N ALA A 540 13.56 -30.56 -2.77
CA ALA A 540 12.47 -30.18 -1.86
C ALA A 540 11.06 -30.54 -2.39
N ALA A 541 10.92 -30.83 -3.70
CA ALA A 541 9.61 -31.00 -4.35
C ALA A 541 8.72 -32.06 -3.67
N THR A 542 9.28 -33.26 -3.39
CA THR A 542 8.54 -34.36 -2.78
C THR A 542 8.04 -34.01 -1.38
N ALA A 543 8.85 -33.30 -0.58
CA ALA A 543 8.47 -32.86 0.76
C ALA A 543 7.41 -31.76 0.73
N LEU A 544 7.57 -30.78 -0.16
CA LEU A 544 6.57 -29.70 -0.36
C LEU A 544 5.21 -30.23 -0.80
N LEU A 545 5.17 -31.27 -1.65
CA LEU A 545 3.93 -31.90 -2.09
C LEU A 545 3.16 -32.62 -0.96
N GLN A 546 3.77 -32.85 0.21
CA GLN A 546 3.06 -33.37 1.38
C GLN A 546 2.25 -32.34 2.16
N ILE A 547 2.39 -31.07 1.86
CA ILE A 547 1.62 -29.99 2.52
C ILE A 547 0.14 -30.14 2.14
N PRO A 548 -0.78 -30.26 3.13
CA PRO A 548 -2.19 -30.45 2.84
C PRO A 548 -2.84 -29.15 2.35
N VAL A 549 -3.73 -29.27 1.37
CA VAL A 549 -4.68 -28.21 1.04
C VAL A 549 -5.89 -28.35 1.96
N PRO A 550 -6.25 -27.35 2.76
CA PRO A 550 -7.34 -27.47 3.73
C PRO A 550 -8.68 -27.66 3.05
N ALA A 551 -9.62 -28.34 3.74
CA ALA A 551 -10.98 -28.55 3.23
C ALA A 551 -11.75 -27.21 3.02
N SER A 552 -11.39 -26.18 3.77
CA SER A 552 -11.90 -24.81 3.61
C SER A 552 -11.42 -24.09 2.35
N PHE A 553 -10.51 -24.73 1.59
CA PHE A 553 -10.06 -24.18 0.31
C PHE A 553 -11.19 -24.28 -0.71
N ALA A 554 -11.94 -23.21 -0.79
CA ALA A 554 -12.97 -23.00 -1.80
C ALA A 554 -13.06 -21.52 -2.12
N ALA A 555 -13.19 -21.20 -3.39
CA ALA A 555 -13.52 -19.84 -3.79
C ALA A 555 -14.84 -19.43 -3.12
N PRO A 556 -14.95 -18.22 -2.53
CA PRO A 556 -16.19 -17.71 -2.00
C PRO A 556 -17.30 -17.71 -3.05
N ALA A 557 -18.55 -17.78 -2.64
CA ALA A 557 -19.68 -17.78 -3.56
C ALA A 557 -19.68 -16.50 -4.39
N LYS A 558 -20.01 -16.60 -5.69
CA LYS A 558 -20.08 -15.44 -6.59
C LYS A 558 -21.07 -14.41 -6.03
N GLY A 559 -20.64 -13.15 -5.95
CA GLY A 559 -21.45 -12.06 -5.42
C GLY A 559 -21.41 -11.93 -3.90
N THR A 560 -20.63 -12.75 -3.20
CA THR A 560 -20.35 -12.54 -1.79
C THR A 560 -19.43 -11.35 -1.64
N GLU A 561 -19.81 -10.41 -0.79
CA GLU A 561 -19.02 -9.23 -0.49
C GLU A 561 -17.75 -9.63 0.26
N GLY A 562 -16.60 -9.01 -0.13
CA GLY A 562 -15.31 -9.23 0.51
C GLY A 562 -14.77 -10.68 0.44
N PRO A 563 -14.97 -11.44 -0.66
CA PRO A 563 -14.46 -12.81 -0.75
C PRO A 563 -12.95 -12.91 -0.60
N HIS A 564 -12.24 -11.86 -1.04
CA HIS A 564 -10.79 -11.69 -0.96
C HIS A 564 -10.30 -11.22 0.42
N ALA A 565 -11.21 -10.88 1.30
CA ALA A 565 -10.94 -10.42 2.67
C ALA A 565 -11.53 -11.36 3.74
N THR A 566 -11.94 -12.57 3.37
CA THR A 566 -12.33 -13.60 4.35
C THR A 566 -11.06 -14.25 4.89
N PRO A 567 -10.71 -14.06 6.16
CA PRO A 567 -9.51 -14.65 6.76
C PRO A 567 -9.49 -16.18 6.59
N ASN A 568 -8.36 -16.70 6.15
CA ASN A 568 -8.14 -18.14 6.04
C ASN A 568 -6.65 -18.45 6.25
N SER A 569 -6.21 -18.43 7.51
CA SER A 569 -4.82 -18.73 7.87
C SER A 569 -4.39 -20.16 7.47
N ALA A 570 -5.33 -21.10 7.42
CA ALA A 570 -5.06 -22.49 7.08
C ALA A 570 -4.60 -22.68 5.63
N ILE A 571 -4.89 -21.77 4.70
CA ILE A 571 -4.47 -21.86 3.30
C ILE A 571 -2.99 -21.51 3.10
N ILE A 572 -2.37 -20.80 4.03
CA ILE A 572 -1.05 -20.18 3.87
C ILE A 572 0.05 -21.22 3.56
N PRO A 573 0.19 -22.31 4.32
CA PRO A 573 1.21 -23.31 3.99
C PRO A 573 1.06 -23.88 2.57
N ALA A 574 -0.17 -24.16 2.14
CA ALA A 574 -0.43 -24.70 0.80
C ALA A 574 -0.13 -23.65 -0.29
N HIS A 575 -0.54 -22.39 -0.09
CA HIS A 575 -0.23 -21.28 -1.00
C HIS A 575 1.28 -21.10 -1.18
N LEU A 576 2.03 -21.05 -0.07
CA LEU A 576 3.48 -20.91 -0.09
C LEU A 576 4.16 -22.12 -0.75
N ALA A 577 3.65 -23.35 -0.51
CA ALA A 577 4.16 -24.57 -1.15
C ALA A 577 3.96 -24.55 -2.66
N VAL A 578 2.80 -24.04 -3.15
CA VAL A 578 2.56 -23.82 -4.58
C VAL A 578 3.62 -22.87 -5.15
N ARG A 579 3.89 -21.73 -4.49
CA ARG A 579 4.90 -20.77 -4.93
C ARG A 579 6.30 -21.43 -5.01
N ALA A 580 6.65 -22.21 -3.99
CA ALA A 580 7.92 -22.93 -3.94
C ALA A 580 8.03 -23.99 -5.06
N LEU A 581 6.99 -24.80 -5.29
CA LEU A 581 6.96 -25.82 -6.36
C LEU A 581 7.08 -25.19 -7.75
N VAL A 582 6.45 -24.04 -7.96
CA VAL A 582 6.59 -23.27 -9.22
C VAL A 582 8.01 -22.75 -9.39
N ASN A 583 8.58 -22.15 -8.36
CA ASN A 583 9.93 -21.58 -8.39
C ASN A 583 11.03 -22.62 -8.71
N ILE A 584 10.91 -23.83 -8.13
CA ILE A 584 11.85 -24.93 -8.41
C ILE A 584 11.52 -25.72 -9.68
N ASN A 585 10.49 -25.29 -10.43
CA ASN A 585 10.03 -25.95 -11.67
C ASN A 585 9.73 -27.45 -11.49
N ALA A 586 8.99 -27.81 -10.42
CA ALA A 586 8.73 -29.20 -10.02
C ALA A 586 7.66 -29.91 -10.90
N VAL A 587 7.69 -29.71 -12.22
CA VAL A 587 6.66 -30.22 -13.15
C VAL A 587 6.45 -31.72 -13.03
N ASN A 588 7.51 -32.51 -13.14
CA ASN A 588 7.41 -33.96 -13.09
C ASN A 588 6.85 -34.48 -11.76
N ALA A 589 7.37 -33.96 -10.64
CA ALA A 589 6.87 -34.32 -9.31
C ALA A 589 5.38 -33.96 -9.13
N CYS A 590 4.93 -32.83 -9.63
CA CYS A 590 3.52 -32.43 -9.61
C CYS A 590 2.65 -33.34 -10.49
N VAL A 591 3.12 -33.71 -11.69
CA VAL A 591 2.42 -34.65 -12.59
C VAL A 591 2.25 -36.04 -11.94
N ASP A 592 3.30 -36.57 -11.34
CA ASP A 592 3.28 -37.89 -10.66
C ASP A 592 2.32 -37.88 -9.45
N ALA A 593 2.16 -36.73 -8.79
CA ALA A 593 1.29 -36.57 -7.64
C ALA A 593 -0.21 -36.40 -7.97
N ILE A 594 -0.63 -36.17 -9.24
CA ILE A 594 -2.02 -35.88 -9.61
C ILE A 594 -3.02 -36.91 -9.08
N ASN A 595 -2.69 -38.19 -9.24
CA ASN A 595 -3.58 -39.30 -8.83
C ASN A 595 -3.35 -39.77 -7.38
N THR A 596 -2.61 -39.00 -6.57
CA THR A 596 -2.34 -39.29 -5.15
C THR A 596 -3.23 -38.41 -4.25
N PRO A 597 -3.26 -38.61 -2.94
CA PRO A 597 -3.91 -37.73 -2.01
C PRO A 597 -3.48 -36.25 -2.11
N ASN A 598 -2.27 -36.02 -2.60
CA ASN A 598 -1.65 -34.69 -2.76
C ASN A 598 -2.02 -34.00 -4.11
N GLY A 599 -2.86 -34.64 -4.92
CA GLY A 599 -3.23 -34.18 -6.26
C GLY A 599 -3.83 -32.78 -6.30
N THR A 600 -4.50 -32.33 -5.24
CA THR A 600 -5.08 -30.98 -5.19
C THR A 600 -3.98 -29.91 -5.17
N LEU A 601 -2.94 -30.08 -4.36
CA LEU A 601 -1.79 -29.17 -4.31
C LEU A 601 -1.00 -29.19 -5.63
N ALA A 602 -0.76 -30.39 -6.15
CA ALA A 602 -0.07 -30.58 -7.43
C ALA A 602 -0.79 -29.87 -8.59
N LEU A 603 -2.11 -30.06 -8.70
CA LEU A 603 -2.93 -29.39 -9.72
C LEU A 603 -2.95 -27.86 -9.56
N TRP A 604 -2.91 -27.35 -8.32
CA TRP A 604 -2.79 -25.93 -8.09
C TRP A 604 -1.45 -25.38 -8.57
N ALA A 605 -0.34 -26.04 -8.23
CA ALA A 605 0.99 -25.65 -8.71
C ALA A 605 1.09 -25.70 -10.25
N LEU A 606 0.57 -26.77 -10.87
CA LEU A 606 0.56 -26.91 -12.33
C LEU A 606 -0.19 -25.79 -13.07
N ARG A 607 -1.12 -25.09 -12.44
CA ARG A 607 -1.81 -23.92 -13.05
C ARG A 607 -0.84 -22.82 -13.49
N TYR A 608 0.34 -22.76 -12.90
CA TYR A 608 1.36 -21.73 -13.16
C TYR A 608 2.55 -22.24 -13.97
N MET A 609 2.57 -23.52 -14.37
CA MET A 609 3.69 -24.16 -15.06
C MET A 609 3.36 -24.38 -16.54
N HIS A 610 3.66 -23.39 -17.39
CA HIS A 610 3.48 -23.47 -18.84
C HIS A 610 4.60 -24.34 -19.45
N ASP A 611 4.46 -25.65 -19.29
CA ASP A 611 5.38 -26.68 -19.75
C ASP A 611 4.59 -27.80 -20.49
N THR A 612 5.12 -28.28 -21.63
CA THR A 612 4.46 -29.33 -22.39
C THR A 612 4.32 -30.63 -21.59
N ARG A 613 5.28 -30.93 -20.71
CA ARG A 613 5.22 -32.08 -19.78
C ARG A 613 4.03 -32.00 -18.82
N ALA A 614 3.70 -30.78 -18.34
CA ALA A 614 2.52 -30.56 -17.51
C ALA A 614 1.22 -30.86 -18.27
N VAL A 615 1.10 -30.38 -19.52
CA VAL A 615 -0.08 -30.61 -20.36
C VAL A 615 -0.22 -32.11 -20.68
N ASP A 616 0.87 -32.79 -21.05
CA ASP A 616 0.87 -34.21 -21.36
C ASP A 616 0.51 -35.06 -20.13
N GLY A 617 1.11 -34.73 -18.99
CA GLY A 617 0.80 -35.40 -17.71
C GLY A 617 -0.65 -35.21 -17.29
N LEU A 618 -1.23 -33.99 -17.42
CA LEU A 618 -2.64 -33.72 -17.14
C LEU A 618 -3.59 -34.52 -18.03
N ILE A 619 -3.33 -34.60 -19.34
CA ILE A 619 -4.13 -35.39 -20.28
C ILE A 619 -4.04 -36.88 -19.96
N SER A 620 -2.84 -37.38 -19.65
CA SER A 620 -2.64 -38.76 -19.22
C SER A 620 -3.39 -39.08 -17.95
N ALA A 621 -3.23 -38.25 -16.91
CA ALA A 621 -3.90 -38.42 -15.62
C ALA A 621 -5.44 -38.39 -15.75
N TYR A 622 -5.99 -37.52 -16.64
CA TYR A 622 -7.41 -37.49 -16.94
C TYR A 622 -7.93 -38.82 -17.49
N SER A 623 -7.15 -39.47 -18.35
CA SER A 623 -7.49 -40.75 -18.95
C SER A 623 -7.46 -41.90 -17.97
N GLN A 624 -6.55 -41.86 -17.01
CA GLN A 624 -6.34 -42.90 -15.99
C GLN A 624 -7.35 -42.80 -14.83
N THR A 625 -7.72 -41.58 -14.40
CA THR A 625 -8.63 -41.45 -13.25
C THR A 625 -10.09 -41.74 -13.61
N LYS A 626 -10.82 -42.40 -12.67
CA LYS A 626 -12.27 -42.60 -12.72
C LYS A 626 -13.02 -41.62 -11.84
N ILE A 627 -12.33 -40.75 -11.07
CA ILE A 627 -12.90 -39.84 -10.06
C ILE A 627 -13.42 -38.58 -10.75
N PRO A 628 -14.77 -38.33 -10.77
CA PRO A 628 -15.34 -37.19 -11.51
C PRO A 628 -14.81 -35.82 -11.02
N LYS A 629 -14.64 -35.68 -9.70
CA LYS A 629 -14.09 -34.44 -9.09
C LYS A 629 -12.68 -34.16 -9.63
N LEU A 630 -11.81 -35.15 -9.66
CA LEU A 630 -10.45 -35.02 -10.14
C LEU A 630 -10.40 -34.70 -11.62
N LYS A 631 -11.25 -35.37 -12.44
CA LYS A 631 -11.42 -35.01 -13.87
C LYS A 631 -11.77 -33.54 -14.07
N LYS A 632 -12.70 -33.03 -13.26
CA LYS A 632 -13.10 -31.62 -13.32
C LYS A 632 -11.95 -30.68 -12.95
N GLN A 633 -11.17 -31.00 -11.92
CA GLN A 633 -9.99 -30.24 -11.49
C GLN A 633 -8.91 -30.24 -12.59
N ILE A 634 -8.64 -31.37 -13.24
CA ILE A 634 -7.68 -31.45 -14.35
C ILE A 634 -8.12 -30.58 -15.53
N LEU A 635 -9.43 -30.61 -15.91
CA LEU A 635 -9.94 -29.75 -16.97
C LEU A 635 -9.81 -28.26 -16.63
N THR A 636 -10.03 -27.89 -15.35
CA THR A 636 -9.84 -26.52 -14.89
C THR A 636 -8.36 -26.09 -15.00
N THR A 637 -7.43 -26.97 -14.63
CA THR A 637 -5.99 -26.71 -14.76
C THR A 637 -5.56 -26.56 -16.23
N LEU A 638 -6.05 -27.45 -17.12
CA LEU A 638 -5.79 -27.32 -18.56
C LEU A 638 -6.35 -26.00 -19.14
N ALA A 639 -7.54 -25.61 -18.72
CA ALA A 639 -8.11 -24.32 -19.14
C ALA A 639 -7.27 -23.12 -18.67
N ARG A 640 -6.72 -23.19 -17.45
CA ARG A 640 -5.82 -22.18 -16.89
C ARG A 640 -4.54 -22.04 -17.70
N LEU A 641 -4.00 -23.17 -18.20
CA LEU A 641 -2.80 -23.22 -19.02
C LEU A 641 -3.03 -22.93 -20.51
N TYR A 642 -4.25 -22.68 -20.96
CA TYR A 642 -4.54 -22.47 -22.38
C TYR A 642 -3.87 -21.22 -22.97
N LYS A 643 -3.78 -20.16 -22.20
CA LYS A 643 -3.02 -18.95 -22.50
C LYS A 643 -1.93 -18.74 -21.48
N GLU A 644 -0.96 -17.93 -21.80
CA GLU A 644 0.09 -17.45 -20.88
C GLU A 644 0.20 -15.94 -20.95
N GLU A 645 0.87 -15.35 -19.96
CA GLU A 645 1.25 -13.94 -20.01
C GLU A 645 2.36 -13.76 -21.03
N ALA A 646 2.20 -12.78 -21.93
CA ALA A 646 3.27 -12.44 -22.86
C ALA A 646 4.53 -11.99 -22.12
N PRO A 647 5.73 -12.31 -22.60
CA PRO A 647 6.95 -11.74 -22.05
C PRO A 647 6.84 -10.23 -21.95
N TYR A 648 7.27 -9.68 -20.82
CA TYR A 648 7.27 -8.24 -20.62
C TYR A 648 8.33 -7.60 -21.53
N ASP A 649 7.90 -6.66 -22.37
CA ASP A 649 8.74 -5.99 -23.38
C ASP A 649 8.81 -4.47 -23.19
N GLY A 650 8.28 -3.94 -22.07
CA GLY A 650 8.22 -2.51 -21.81
C GLY A 650 7.08 -1.77 -22.51
N SER A 651 6.34 -2.42 -23.42
CA SER A 651 5.28 -1.78 -24.23
C SER A 651 3.92 -1.72 -23.53
N TRP A 652 3.78 -2.30 -22.36
CA TRP A 652 2.52 -2.38 -21.62
C TRP A 652 2.74 -2.36 -20.12
N TRP A 653 1.66 -2.04 -19.34
CA TRP A 653 1.66 -2.08 -17.90
C TRP A 653 0.29 -2.49 -17.38
N TRP A 654 0.22 -3.03 -16.18
CA TRP A 654 -1.05 -3.39 -15.58
C TRP A 654 -1.91 -2.16 -15.27
N SER A 655 -3.25 -2.35 -15.38
CA SER A 655 -4.20 -1.32 -14.99
C SER A 655 -4.16 -1.07 -13.47
N THR A 656 -4.48 0.17 -13.08
CA THR A 656 -4.69 0.55 -11.69
C THR A 656 -6.03 0.06 -11.11
N ARG A 657 -6.73 -0.82 -11.84
CA ARG A 657 -8.01 -1.40 -11.42
C ARG A 657 -7.93 -2.91 -11.39
N PRO A 658 -8.72 -3.57 -10.51
CA PRO A 658 -8.88 -5.00 -10.58
C PRO A 658 -9.32 -5.43 -11.98
N ASP A 659 -8.65 -6.42 -12.52
CA ASP A 659 -8.93 -6.93 -13.85
C ASP A 659 -9.79 -8.20 -13.79
N SER A 660 -10.95 -8.16 -14.44
CA SER A 660 -11.85 -9.31 -14.57
C SER A 660 -11.67 -10.10 -15.87
N HIS A 661 -10.60 -9.83 -16.63
CA HIS A 661 -10.37 -10.40 -17.95
C HIS A 661 -9.71 -11.79 -17.96
N GLY A 662 -9.61 -12.41 -16.85
CA GLY A 662 -8.95 -13.70 -16.71
C GLY A 662 -7.55 -13.55 -16.08
N PRO A 663 -6.72 -14.60 -16.18
CA PRO A 663 -5.52 -14.70 -15.38
C PRO A 663 -4.31 -13.93 -15.92
N TYR A 664 -4.40 -13.38 -17.13
CA TYR A 664 -3.28 -12.74 -17.81
C TYR A 664 -3.69 -11.39 -18.39
N TYR A 665 -2.80 -10.39 -18.28
CA TYR A 665 -3.03 -9.04 -18.77
C TYR A 665 -2.81 -8.94 -20.28
N LYS A 666 -1.67 -9.41 -20.78
CA LYS A 666 -1.35 -9.53 -22.23
C LYS A 666 -1.35 -11.02 -22.59
N ALA A 667 -2.55 -11.61 -22.63
CA ALA A 667 -2.75 -13.02 -22.84
C ALA A 667 -2.41 -13.45 -24.28
N ILE A 668 -1.50 -14.40 -24.42
CA ILE A 668 -1.13 -15.02 -25.70
C ILE A 668 -1.34 -16.53 -25.66
N THR A 669 -1.47 -17.15 -26.83
CA THR A 669 -1.36 -18.60 -26.95
C THR A 669 0.10 -19.04 -27.08
N TRP A 670 0.41 -20.26 -26.61
CA TRP A 670 1.74 -20.85 -26.63
C TRP A 670 1.76 -22.23 -27.27
N GLY A 671 2.91 -22.90 -27.33
CA GLY A 671 3.11 -24.14 -28.07
C GLY A 671 2.11 -25.27 -27.78
N ALA A 672 1.62 -25.39 -26.53
CA ALA A 672 0.65 -26.43 -26.16
C ALA A 672 -0.82 -25.97 -26.27
N SER A 673 -1.12 -24.72 -26.52
CA SER A 673 -2.50 -24.24 -26.65
C SER A 673 -3.35 -25.03 -27.66
N PRO A 674 -2.86 -25.39 -28.88
CA PRO A 674 -3.63 -26.22 -29.83
C PRO A 674 -4.00 -27.58 -29.25
N LYS A 675 -3.08 -28.25 -28.53
CA LYS A 675 -3.29 -29.53 -27.89
C LYS A 675 -4.34 -29.45 -26.78
N ILE A 676 -4.26 -28.41 -25.92
CA ILE A 676 -5.25 -28.15 -24.87
C ILE A 676 -6.63 -27.92 -25.50
N LYS A 677 -6.74 -27.07 -26.54
CA LYS A 677 -7.99 -26.79 -27.25
C LYS A 677 -8.60 -28.06 -27.81
N ALA A 678 -7.84 -28.87 -28.53
CA ALA A 678 -8.29 -30.12 -29.12
C ALA A 678 -8.82 -31.08 -28.05
N PHE A 679 -8.08 -31.24 -26.94
CA PHE A 679 -8.49 -32.10 -25.83
C PHE A 679 -9.78 -31.62 -25.18
N LEU A 680 -9.87 -30.35 -24.76
CA LEU A 680 -11.08 -29.78 -24.14
C LEU A 680 -12.29 -29.87 -25.07
N THR A 681 -12.11 -29.64 -26.37
CA THR A 681 -13.19 -29.76 -27.39
C THR A 681 -13.70 -31.20 -27.47
N SER A 682 -12.78 -32.19 -27.46
CA SER A 682 -13.16 -33.60 -27.54
C SER A 682 -13.96 -34.05 -26.29
N GLN A 683 -13.58 -33.53 -25.11
CA GLN A 683 -14.29 -33.85 -23.87
C GLN A 683 -15.67 -33.16 -23.80
N ARG A 684 -15.75 -31.89 -24.27
CA ARG A 684 -17.03 -31.15 -24.36
C ARG A 684 -18.03 -31.85 -25.28
N ALA A 685 -17.57 -32.41 -26.39
CA ALA A 685 -18.44 -33.14 -27.31
C ALA A 685 -19.15 -34.33 -26.65
N LYS A 686 -18.52 -34.96 -25.65
CA LYS A 686 -19.07 -36.09 -24.89
C LYS A 686 -19.90 -35.67 -23.68
N ALA A 687 -20.01 -34.37 -23.40
CA ALA A 687 -20.67 -33.84 -22.20
C ALA A 687 -22.19 -33.69 -22.40
N THR A 688 -22.94 -33.89 -21.33
CA THR A 688 -24.38 -33.55 -21.26
C THR A 688 -24.57 -32.03 -21.37
N LEU A 689 -25.82 -31.56 -21.51
CA LEU A 689 -26.13 -30.13 -21.60
C LEU A 689 -25.54 -29.33 -20.42
N THR A 690 -25.76 -29.84 -19.18
CA THR A 690 -25.18 -29.24 -17.96
C THR A 690 -23.64 -29.29 -17.96
N GLY A 691 -23.06 -30.36 -18.53
CA GLY A 691 -21.59 -30.45 -18.69
C GLY A 691 -21.06 -29.44 -19.70
N LYS A 692 -21.83 -29.12 -20.76
CA LYS A 692 -21.39 -28.08 -21.72
C LYS A 692 -21.33 -26.68 -21.09
N GLN A 693 -22.18 -26.37 -20.12
CA GLN A 693 -22.10 -25.11 -19.35
C GLN A 693 -20.79 -25.00 -18.61
N PHE A 694 -20.28 -26.06 -18.01
CA PHE A 694 -18.95 -26.05 -17.34
C PHE A 694 -17.81 -25.60 -18.29
N TYR A 695 -17.84 -26.02 -19.57
CA TYR A 695 -16.82 -25.56 -20.55
C TYR A 695 -17.04 -24.09 -20.96
N ALA A 696 -18.29 -23.63 -21.01
CA ALA A 696 -18.55 -22.21 -21.21
C ALA A 696 -18.02 -21.35 -20.05
N ASP A 697 -18.21 -21.80 -18.82
CA ASP A 697 -17.69 -21.14 -17.61
C ASP A 697 -16.15 -21.13 -17.60
N LEU A 698 -15.50 -22.24 -17.96
CA LEU A 698 -14.03 -22.30 -18.10
C LEU A 698 -13.54 -21.31 -19.16
N ASN A 699 -14.23 -21.27 -20.31
CA ASN A 699 -13.89 -20.37 -21.43
C ASN A 699 -13.98 -18.90 -20.98
N ALA A 700 -15.06 -18.54 -20.31
CA ALA A 700 -15.28 -17.19 -19.81
C ALA A 700 -14.27 -16.79 -18.73
N ARG A 701 -14.10 -17.64 -17.71
CA ARG A 701 -13.21 -17.34 -16.57
C ARG A 701 -11.73 -17.18 -16.99
N ASN A 702 -11.26 -18.04 -17.89
CA ASN A 702 -9.86 -18.02 -18.36
C ASN A 702 -9.64 -17.22 -19.64
N ARG A 703 -10.69 -16.56 -20.17
CA ARG A 703 -10.62 -15.79 -21.44
C ARG A 703 -9.96 -16.56 -22.56
N MET A 704 -10.40 -17.82 -22.72
CA MET A 704 -9.81 -18.70 -23.74
C MET A 704 -10.22 -18.28 -25.17
N GLU A 705 -11.37 -17.61 -25.33
CA GLU A 705 -11.90 -17.13 -26.61
C GLU A 705 -12.14 -18.26 -27.60
N ILE A 706 -12.51 -19.44 -27.10
CA ILE A 706 -12.89 -20.58 -27.93
C ILE A 706 -14.37 -20.43 -28.26
N THR A 707 -14.69 -19.91 -29.46
CA THR A 707 -16.08 -19.61 -29.94
C THR A 707 -17.02 -20.81 -29.80
N ALA A 708 -16.50 -22.02 -30.03
CA ALA A 708 -17.30 -23.24 -29.90
C ALA A 708 -17.78 -23.55 -28.49
N PHE A 709 -17.22 -22.94 -27.47
CA PHE A 709 -17.60 -23.22 -26.08
C PHE A 709 -18.77 -22.34 -25.60
N GLY A 710 -19.04 -21.20 -26.24
CA GLY A 710 -19.98 -20.20 -25.77
C GLY A 710 -19.40 -19.38 -24.59
N GLY A 711 -20.25 -18.62 -23.93
CA GLY A 711 -19.86 -17.83 -22.75
C GLY A 711 -19.72 -16.34 -23.02
N ASP A 712 -19.92 -15.89 -24.26
CA ASP A 712 -20.01 -14.48 -24.66
C ASP A 712 -21.45 -13.95 -24.57
N GLU A 713 -22.26 -14.37 -23.62
CA GLU A 713 -23.59 -13.84 -23.44
C GLU A 713 -23.55 -12.34 -23.15
N LYS A 714 -24.16 -11.58 -24.08
CA LYS A 714 -24.57 -10.20 -23.83
C LYS A 714 -25.49 -10.19 -22.64
N VAL A 715 -25.07 -9.55 -21.56
CA VAL A 715 -25.95 -9.26 -20.42
C VAL A 715 -27.17 -8.53 -20.95
N ALA A 716 -28.37 -9.12 -20.79
CA ALA A 716 -29.61 -8.51 -21.21
C ALA A 716 -29.72 -7.10 -20.63
N GLU A 717 -29.91 -6.11 -21.51
CA GLU A 717 -30.08 -4.73 -21.10
C GLU A 717 -31.44 -4.60 -20.36
N VAL A 718 -31.36 -4.33 -19.05
CA VAL A 718 -32.54 -3.85 -18.35
C VAL A 718 -32.80 -2.42 -18.84
N LYS A 719 -33.96 -2.18 -19.46
CA LYS A 719 -34.40 -0.82 -19.84
C LYS A 719 -34.60 0.02 -18.59
N GLU A 720 -33.64 0.90 -18.32
CA GLU A 720 -33.74 1.88 -17.23
C GLU A 720 -34.52 3.11 -17.71
N ALA A 721 -35.32 3.71 -16.81
CA ALA A 721 -36.03 4.94 -17.10
C ALA A 721 -35.05 6.07 -17.42
N LYS A 722 -35.20 6.75 -18.56
CA LYS A 722 -34.38 7.90 -18.95
C LYS A 722 -34.76 9.10 -18.09
N ILE A 723 -33.80 9.58 -17.30
CA ILE A 723 -33.90 10.80 -16.48
C ILE A 723 -33.35 11.97 -17.28
N ASP A 724 -34.12 13.04 -17.42
CA ASP A 724 -33.70 14.25 -18.11
C ASP A 724 -32.91 15.18 -17.17
N LEU A 725 -31.62 14.97 -17.15
CA LEU A 725 -30.69 15.76 -16.34
C LEU A 725 -30.60 17.24 -16.77
N ALA A 726 -30.82 17.55 -18.03
CA ALA A 726 -30.79 18.91 -18.54
C ALA A 726 -31.96 19.74 -17.97
N LYS A 727 -33.15 19.15 -17.92
CA LYS A 727 -34.32 19.75 -17.31
C LYS A 727 -34.16 19.97 -15.80
N ILE A 728 -33.51 19.04 -15.10
CA ILE A 728 -33.23 19.18 -13.66
C ILE A 728 -32.28 20.35 -13.42
N ARG A 729 -31.18 20.46 -14.18
CA ARG A 729 -30.16 21.52 -14.04
C ARG A 729 -30.68 22.93 -14.35
N SER A 730 -31.67 23.06 -15.20
CA SER A 730 -32.25 24.37 -15.59
C SER A 730 -33.08 25.02 -14.48
N LYS A 731 -33.49 24.26 -13.46
CA LYS A 731 -34.28 24.76 -12.33
C LYS A 731 -33.39 25.54 -11.35
N LYS A 732 -33.90 26.68 -10.85
CA LYS A 732 -33.20 27.52 -9.87
C LYS A 732 -33.98 27.60 -8.56
N GLY A 733 -33.59 26.82 -7.55
CA GLY A 733 -34.02 26.95 -6.17
C GLY A 733 -33.07 27.83 -5.35
N GLN A 734 -33.12 27.70 -4.03
CA GLN A 734 -32.30 28.45 -3.10
C GLN A 734 -30.79 28.14 -3.28
N ILE A 735 -30.43 26.88 -3.42
CA ILE A 735 -29.03 26.42 -3.65
C ILE A 735 -28.46 27.06 -4.92
N GLY A 736 -29.20 27.11 -6.02
CA GLY A 736 -28.76 27.70 -7.28
C GLY A 736 -28.63 29.22 -7.28
N LYS A 737 -29.04 29.91 -6.20
CA LYS A 737 -28.99 31.36 -6.03
C LYS A 737 -28.03 31.78 -4.92
N SER A 738 -27.42 30.88 -4.18
CA SER A 738 -26.59 31.14 -3.01
C SER A 738 -25.11 30.90 -3.32
N SER A 739 -24.22 31.56 -2.61
CA SER A 739 -22.80 31.23 -2.63
C SER A 739 -22.56 29.86 -1.98
N ILE A 740 -21.44 29.22 -2.33
CA ILE A 740 -21.10 27.93 -1.73
C ILE A 740 -20.83 28.09 -0.24
N GLU A 741 -20.23 29.19 0.17
CA GLU A 741 -19.94 29.55 1.55
C GLU A 741 -21.24 29.63 2.38
N ASP A 742 -22.27 30.30 1.85
CA ASP A 742 -23.58 30.39 2.51
C ASP A 742 -24.27 29.04 2.63
N ILE A 743 -24.15 28.21 1.58
CA ILE A 743 -24.71 26.86 1.58
C ILE A 743 -24.03 26.00 2.66
N MET A 744 -22.70 26.07 2.76
CA MET A 744 -21.95 25.28 3.74
C MET A 744 -22.22 25.75 5.18
N LEU A 745 -22.35 27.05 5.41
CA LEU A 745 -22.75 27.61 6.71
C LEU A 745 -24.18 27.18 7.12
N ALA A 746 -25.11 27.17 6.16
CA ALA A 746 -26.48 26.68 6.40
C ALA A 746 -26.46 25.15 6.71
N LEU A 747 -25.70 24.38 5.96
CA LEU A 747 -25.58 22.93 6.13
C LEU A 747 -25.05 22.55 7.52
N ALA A 748 -24.13 23.34 8.08
CA ALA A 748 -23.59 23.12 9.42
C ALA A 748 -24.67 23.23 10.53
N LYS A 749 -25.73 24.03 10.28
CA LYS A 749 -26.81 24.27 11.24
C LYS A 749 -28.05 23.38 11.03
N ILE A 750 -28.25 22.81 9.85
CA ILE A 750 -29.45 22.07 9.48
C ILE A 750 -29.14 20.56 9.53
N LYS A 751 -29.87 19.82 10.35
CA LYS A 751 -29.69 18.36 10.51
C LYS A 751 -30.12 17.58 9.25
N GLY A 752 -31.20 17.96 8.60
CA GLY A 752 -31.80 17.25 7.45
C GLY A 752 -32.55 15.97 7.81
N ASP A 753 -33.46 15.56 6.93
CA ASP A 753 -34.25 14.32 7.05
C ASP A 753 -33.75 13.29 6.02
N PRO A 754 -33.22 12.13 6.46
CA PRO A 754 -32.68 11.12 5.55
C PRO A 754 -33.74 10.45 4.66
N MET A 755 -35.00 10.35 5.10
CA MET A 755 -36.08 9.77 4.28
C MET A 755 -36.42 10.70 3.11
N LYS A 756 -36.52 12.01 3.38
CA LYS A 756 -36.66 13.05 2.35
C LYS A 756 -35.42 13.05 1.44
N GLY A 757 -34.22 12.89 1.99
CA GLY A 757 -32.97 12.82 1.27
C GLY A 757 -32.91 11.65 0.27
N LYS A 758 -33.42 10.47 0.65
CA LYS A 758 -33.55 9.30 -0.23
C LYS A 758 -34.47 9.60 -1.45
N ALA A 759 -35.59 10.25 -1.20
CA ALA A 759 -36.51 10.67 -2.28
C ALA A 759 -35.83 11.66 -3.22
N LEU A 760 -35.11 12.64 -2.68
CA LEU A 760 -34.36 13.66 -3.43
C LEU A 760 -33.21 13.04 -4.25
N PHE A 761 -32.53 12.00 -3.76
CA PHE A 761 -31.53 11.27 -4.51
C PHE A 761 -32.07 10.74 -5.85
N THR A 762 -33.32 10.28 -5.84
CA THR A 762 -34.02 9.86 -7.07
C THR A 762 -34.50 11.05 -7.89
N GLN A 763 -35.16 12.02 -7.27
CA GLN A 763 -35.77 13.18 -7.94
C GLN A 763 -34.74 14.09 -8.64
N GLN A 764 -33.56 14.28 -8.05
CA GLN A 764 -32.48 15.07 -8.63
C GLN A 764 -31.65 14.27 -9.64
N GLY A 765 -32.04 13.04 -9.94
CA GLY A 765 -31.39 12.21 -10.96
C GLY A 765 -30.06 11.58 -10.53
N CYS A 766 -29.68 11.65 -9.27
CA CYS A 766 -28.45 11.04 -8.77
C CYS A 766 -28.39 9.52 -9.06
N ILE A 767 -29.54 8.85 -8.93
CA ILE A 767 -29.70 7.40 -9.21
C ILE A 767 -29.44 7.03 -10.67
N ALA A 768 -29.49 8.00 -11.61
CA ALA A 768 -29.19 7.72 -13.02
C ALA A 768 -27.73 7.29 -13.23
N CYS A 769 -26.82 7.78 -12.37
CA CYS A 769 -25.38 7.53 -12.47
C CYS A 769 -24.84 6.77 -11.26
N HIS A 770 -25.42 6.93 -10.08
CA HIS A 770 -24.92 6.35 -8.84
C HIS A 770 -25.78 5.19 -8.35
N SER A 771 -25.16 4.09 -7.93
CA SER A 771 -25.82 2.95 -7.30
C SER A 771 -25.68 3.01 -5.79
N LEU A 772 -26.67 2.44 -5.09
CA LEU A 772 -26.71 2.28 -3.63
C LEU A 772 -26.56 0.81 -3.21
N LYS A 773 -26.73 -0.11 -4.16
CA LYS A 773 -26.60 -1.55 -3.92
C LYS A 773 -25.43 -2.09 -4.73
N ARG A 774 -24.66 -2.98 -4.12
CA ARG A 774 -23.58 -3.70 -4.82
C ARG A 774 -24.18 -4.62 -5.89
N GLY A 775 -23.43 -4.84 -6.96
CA GLY A 775 -23.87 -5.67 -8.09
C GLY A 775 -24.74 -4.94 -9.13
N GLU A 776 -25.17 -3.71 -8.89
CA GLU A 776 -25.79 -2.87 -9.90
C GLU A 776 -24.77 -2.41 -10.97
N LYS A 777 -25.26 -2.09 -12.17
CA LYS A 777 -24.41 -1.62 -13.27
C LYS A 777 -23.72 -0.31 -12.90
N LEU A 778 -22.39 -0.31 -12.83
CA LEU A 778 -21.60 0.85 -12.46
C LEU A 778 -21.63 1.91 -13.58
N LYS A 779 -22.23 3.07 -13.31
CA LYS A 779 -22.27 4.23 -14.22
C LYS A 779 -21.55 5.45 -13.67
N GLY A 780 -21.28 5.46 -12.37
CA GLY A 780 -20.55 6.44 -11.60
C GLY A 780 -20.07 5.81 -10.29
N PRO A 781 -19.42 6.57 -9.40
CA PRO A 781 -19.01 6.07 -8.10
C PRO A 781 -20.16 5.45 -7.31
N PHE A 782 -19.88 4.35 -6.63
CA PHE A 782 -20.83 3.67 -5.74
C PHE A 782 -21.10 4.52 -4.49
N MET A 783 -22.37 4.75 -4.15
CA MET A 783 -22.75 5.61 -3.03
C MET A 783 -23.12 4.86 -1.75
N GLY A 784 -23.23 3.53 -1.81
CA GLY A 784 -23.65 2.73 -0.63
C GLY A 784 -22.71 2.84 0.58
N GLN A 785 -21.49 3.32 0.38
CA GLN A 785 -20.47 3.50 1.44
C GLN A 785 -19.96 4.94 1.56
N ILE A 786 -20.56 5.89 0.86
CA ILE A 786 -20.02 7.24 0.78
C ILE A 786 -19.89 7.93 2.14
N GLY A 787 -20.78 7.63 3.07
CA GLY A 787 -20.74 8.14 4.43
C GLY A 787 -19.68 7.50 5.33
N SER A 788 -19.03 6.41 4.88
CA SER A 788 -17.82 5.85 5.52
C SER A 788 -16.53 6.45 4.93
N ILE A 789 -16.62 7.08 3.74
CA ILE A 789 -15.47 7.56 2.97
C ILE A 789 -15.29 9.06 3.11
N MET A 790 -16.41 9.80 3.21
CA MET A 790 -16.44 11.27 3.20
C MET A 790 -17.25 11.80 4.36
N THR A 791 -16.79 12.90 4.93
CA THR A 791 -17.57 13.67 5.88
C THR A 791 -18.79 14.30 5.20
N ARG A 792 -19.78 14.68 5.97
CA ARG A 792 -20.97 15.40 5.49
C ARG A 792 -20.62 16.64 4.66
N GLN A 793 -19.58 17.36 5.06
CA GLN A 793 -19.08 18.55 4.36
C GLN A 793 -18.46 18.20 3.01
N GLN A 794 -17.60 17.19 2.96
CA GLN A 794 -16.97 16.71 1.72
C GLN A 794 -17.98 16.17 0.71
N ILE A 795 -19.02 15.45 1.19
CA ILE A 795 -20.12 14.99 0.31
C ILE A 795 -20.84 16.20 -0.29
N ALA A 796 -21.13 17.24 0.52
CA ALA A 796 -21.79 18.45 0.04
C ALA A 796 -20.94 19.19 -1.02
N GLU A 797 -19.66 19.34 -0.76
CA GLU A 797 -18.73 19.97 -1.70
C GLU A 797 -18.64 19.20 -3.01
N SER A 798 -18.57 17.87 -2.96
CA SER A 798 -18.54 17.02 -4.17
C SER A 798 -19.81 17.14 -5.02
N VAL A 799 -20.97 17.39 -4.40
CA VAL A 799 -22.22 17.65 -5.14
C VAL A 799 -22.23 19.03 -5.76
N LEU A 800 -21.72 20.04 -5.06
CA LEU A 800 -21.71 21.44 -5.50
C LEU A 800 -20.58 21.73 -6.51
N LYS A 801 -19.42 21.09 -6.33
CA LYS A 801 -18.20 21.24 -7.14
C LYS A 801 -17.71 19.87 -7.68
N PRO A 802 -18.43 19.18 -8.56
CA PRO A 802 -18.11 17.81 -8.95
C PRO A 802 -16.80 17.64 -9.72
N SER A 803 -16.18 18.72 -10.16
CA SER A 803 -14.87 18.71 -10.83
C SER A 803 -13.73 19.15 -9.92
N ALA A 804 -13.99 19.55 -8.66
CA ALA A 804 -12.95 19.96 -7.72
C ALA A 804 -12.13 18.75 -7.22
N SER A 805 -12.79 17.60 -7.06
CA SER A 805 -12.13 16.33 -6.70
C SER A 805 -12.88 15.21 -7.42
N ILE A 806 -12.23 14.58 -8.38
CA ILE A 806 -12.81 13.47 -9.14
C ILE A 806 -12.29 12.17 -8.54
N SER A 807 -13.21 11.30 -8.10
CA SER A 807 -12.87 9.98 -7.59
C SER A 807 -12.01 9.22 -8.58
N GLN A 808 -10.91 8.68 -8.12
CA GLN A 808 -9.99 7.92 -8.93
C GLN A 808 -10.71 6.80 -9.67
N GLY A 809 -10.37 6.64 -10.95
CA GLY A 809 -11.04 5.69 -11.82
C GLY A 809 -12.37 6.18 -12.42
N PHE A 810 -12.85 7.36 -12.06
CA PHE A 810 -13.98 8.04 -12.70
C PHE A 810 -13.58 9.32 -13.42
N ALA A 811 -12.27 9.56 -13.58
CA ALA A 811 -11.76 10.60 -14.47
C ALA A 811 -12.34 10.40 -15.88
N THR A 812 -12.79 11.49 -16.47
CA THR A 812 -13.31 11.48 -17.85
C THR A 812 -12.14 11.33 -18.80
N VAL A 813 -12.13 10.28 -19.60
CA VAL A 813 -11.12 10.06 -20.63
C VAL A 813 -11.74 10.22 -22.00
N MET A 814 -11.06 10.95 -22.87
CA MET A 814 -11.40 11.07 -24.29
C MET A 814 -10.35 10.30 -25.12
N ILE A 815 -10.81 9.33 -25.90
CA ILE A 815 -9.97 8.53 -26.80
C ILE A 815 -10.36 8.83 -28.23
N THR A 816 -9.37 9.25 -29.04
CA THR A 816 -9.50 9.32 -30.49
C THR A 816 -8.86 8.06 -31.09
N ALA A 817 -9.65 7.29 -31.84
CA ALA A 817 -9.21 6.06 -32.48
C ALA A 817 -8.98 6.25 -33.98
N LYS A 818 -8.27 5.31 -34.59
CA LYS A 818 -8.14 5.20 -36.07
C LYS A 818 -9.49 5.30 -36.73
N GLY A 819 -9.56 6.02 -37.84
CA GLY A 819 -10.81 6.33 -38.53
C GLY A 819 -11.55 7.56 -37.99
N GLY A 820 -10.93 8.36 -37.11
CA GLY A 820 -11.44 9.65 -36.62
C GLY A 820 -12.55 9.56 -35.56
N LYS A 821 -12.89 8.37 -35.10
CA LYS A 821 -13.90 8.18 -34.04
C LYS A 821 -13.37 8.61 -32.70
N THR A 822 -14.17 9.40 -31.97
CA THR A 822 -13.86 9.85 -30.62
C THR A 822 -14.84 9.23 -29.63
N TYR A 823 -14.31 8.68 -28.52
CA TYR A 823 -15.05 8.06 -27.44
C TYR A 823 -14.77 8.85 -26.16
N MET A 824 -15.79 9.10 -25.36
CA MET A 824 -15.66 9.81 -24.08
C MET A 824 -16.39 9.06 -22.97
N GLY A 825 -15.70 8.82 -21.88
CA GLY A 825 -16.24 8.10 -20.75
C GLY A 825 -15.18 7.87 -19.68
N PHE A 826 -15.52 7.18 -18.63
CA PHE A 826 -14.52 6.66 -17.68
C PHE A 826 -14.15 5.22 -18.08
N VAL A 827 -12.88 4.90 -17.84
CA VAL A 827 -12.36 3.56 -18.16
C VAL A 827 -12.90 2.57 -17.14
N THR A 828 -13.66 1.58 -17.59
CA THR A 828 -14.15 0.49 -16.76
C THR A 828 -13.29 -0.75 -16.83
N GLN A 829 -12.47 -0.87 -17.90
CA GLN A 829 -11.67 -2.04 -18.18
C GLN A 829 -10.53 -1.65 -19.12
N GLU A 830 -9.32 -2.06 -18.80
CA GLU A 830 -8.14 -1.81 -19.63
C GLU A 830 -7.23 -3.04 -19.66
N SER A 831 -6.77 -3.40 -20.84
CA SER A 831 -5.80 -4.46 -21.08
C SER A 831 -4.85 -4.04 -22.20
N ALA A 832 -3.77 -4.77 -22.39
CA ALA A 832 -2.85 -4.52 -23.50
C ALA A 832 -3.52 -4.60 -24.88
N GLN A 833 -4.69 -5.26 -25.01
CA GLN A 833 -5.41 -5.43 -26.25
C GLN A 833 -6.54 -4.42 -26.45
N LYS A 834 -7.18 -3.95 -25.36
CA LYS A 834 -8.38 -3.11 -25.49
C LYS A 834 -8.60 -2.22 -24.26
N ILE A 835 -9.25 -1.10 -24.51
CA ILE A 835 -9.77 -0.19 -23.50
C ILE A 835 -11.30 -0.20 -23.59
N VAL A 836 -11.98 -0.36 -22.47
CA VAL A 836 -13.43 -0.29 -22.39
C VAL A 836 -13.82 0.96 -21.60
N LEU A 837 -14.54 1.85 -22.27
CA LEU A 837 -15.07 3.06 -21.66
C LEU A 837 -16.57 2.92 -21.42
N ARG A 838 -17.06 3.61 -20.42
CA ARG A 838 -18.49 3.78 -20.16
C ARG A 838 -18.82 5.26 -20.00
N ASN A 839 -19.88 5.71 -20.68
CA ASN A 839 -20.38 7.07 -20.53
C ASN A 839 -21.48 7.15 -19.46
N ILE A 840 -21.95 8.37 -19.17
CA ILE A 840 -23.02 8.60 -18.17
C ILE A 840 -24.40 8.04 -18.59
N ALA A 841 -24.62 7.77 -19.87
CA ALA A 841 -25.81 7.08 -20.36
C ALA A 841 -25.75 5.55 -20.14
N GLY A 842 -24.59 5.06 -19.69
CA GLY A 842 -24.34 3.63 -19.47
C GLY A 842 -23.90 2.88 -20.73
N ASP A 843 -23.67 3.61 -21.86
CA ASP A 843 -23.18 3.01 -23.09
C ASP A 843 -21.73 2.55 -22.90
N VAL A 844 -21.41 1.39 -23.45
CA VAL A 844 -20.11 0.78 -23.35
C VAL A 844 -19.41 0.83 -24.70
N PHE A 845 -18.22 1.40 -24.73
CA PHE A 845 -17.38 1.48 -25.91
C PHE A 845 -16.14 0.62 -25.71
N THR A 846 -15.88 -0.27 -26.63
CA THR A 846 -14.64 -1.06 -26.64
C THR A 846 -13.75 -0.56 -27.78
N VAL A 847 -12.55 -0.09 -27.42
CA VAL A 847 -11.53 0.41 -28.34
C VAL A 847 -10.34 -0.53 -28.28
N LYS A 848 -9.86 -1.02 -29.45
CA LYS A 848 -8.61 -1.80 -29.46
C LYS A 848 -7.45 -0.89 -29.07
N ALA A 849 -6.55 -1.36 -28.23
CA ALA A 849 -5.39 -0.56 -27.81
C ALA A 849 -4.54 -0.11 -29.01
N SER A 850 -4.37 -0.97 -30.02
CA SER A 850 -3.66 -0.68 -31.27
C SER A 850 -4.33 0.38 -32.16
N ASP A 851 -5.59 0.70 -31.92
CA ASP A 851 -6.34 1.68 -32.68
C ASP A 851 -6.38 3.06 -32.03
N VAL A 852 -5.86 3.18 -30.81
CA VAL A 852 -5.78 4.45 -30.07
C VAL A 852 -4.74 5.36 -30.71
N LEU A 853 -5.16 6.54 -31.16
CA LEU A 853 -4.28 7.59 -31.67
C LEU A 853 -3.94 8.60 -30.59
N THR A 854 -4.94 9.01 -29.82
CA THR A 854 -4.74 9.91 -28.69
C THR A 854 -5.62 9.48 -27.52
N ARG A 855 -5.09 9.66 -26.31
CA ARG A 855 -5.81 9.55 -25.03
C ARG A 855 -5.61 10.83 -24.26
N LYS A 856 -6.68 11.42 -23.80
CA LYS A 856 -6.65 12.66 -23.02
C LYS A 856 -7.58 12.54 -21.83
N GLU A 857 -7.04 12.75 -20.65
CA GLU A 857 -7.84 12.90 -19.44
C GLU A 857 -8.41 14.33 -19.39
N MET A 858 -9.69 14.44 -19.08
CA MET A 858 -10.42 15.72 -19.06
C MET A 858 -10.43 16.26 -17.63
N LYS A 859 -10.19 17.55 -17.46
CA LYS A 859 -10.23 18.22 -16.15
C LYS A 859 -11.62 18.22 -15.51
N ASN A 860 -12.67 18.07 -16.29
CA ASN A 860 -14.05 18.13 -15.84
C ASN A 860 -14.62 16.73 -15.60
N SER A 861 -15.30 16.57 -14.45
CA SER A 861 -16.10 15.39 -14.15
C SER A 861 -17.25 15.21 -15.12
N MET A 862 -17.64 13.98 -15.41
CA MET A 862 -18.88 13.67 -16.11
C MET A 862 -20.13 13.93 -15.24
N MET A 863 -19.99 14.06 -13.92
CA MET A 863 -21.08 14.49 -13.05
C MET A 863 -21.43 15.95 -13.40
N PRO A 864 -22.66 16.24 -13.83
CA PRO A 864 -23.03 17.60 -14.20
C PRO A 864 -23.08 18.53 -12.99
N THR A 865 -22.59 19.74 -13.14
CA THR A 865 -22.79 20.83 -12.14
C THR A 865 -24.26 21.23 -12.08
N GLY A 866 -24.72 21.71 -10.93
CA GLY A 866 -26.05 22.30 -10.76
C GLY A 866 -27.19 21.30 -10.54
N LEU A 867 -26.93 20.04 -10.30
CA LEU A 867 -27.97 19.03 -9.98
C LEU A 867 -28.75 19.37 -8.70
N ALA A 868 -28.11 20.06 -7.75
CA ALA A 868 -28.73 20.52 -6.51
C ALA A 868 -29.39 21.92 -6.62
N ASN A 869 -29.25 22.63 -7.76
CA ASN A 869 -29.68 24.03 -7.89
C ASN A 869 -31.16 24.27 -7.55
N ALA A 870 -32.02 23.28 -7.80
CA ALA A 870 -33.46 23.38 -7.55
C ALA A 870 -33.84 23.29 -6.05
N LEU A 871 -32.92 22.89 -5.19
CA LEU A 871 -33.20 22.56 -3.79
C LEU A 871 -33.19 23.78 -2.88
N SER A 872 -33.93 23.72 -1.78
CA SER A 872 -33.77 24.59 -0.61
C SER A 872 -32.60 24.12 0.25
N TYR A 873 -32.16 24.91 1.23
CA TYR A 873 -31.14 24.49 2.21
C TYR A 873 -31.55 23.22 2.98
N ASP A 874 -32.82 23.14 3.42
CA ASP A 874 -33.34 21.96 4.14
C ASP A 874 -33.38 20.70 3.26
N GLU A 875 -33.71 20.84 1.99
CA GLU A 875 -33.70 19.74 1.02
C GLU A 875 -32.31 19.28 0.71
N PHE A 876 -31.37 20.21 0.52
CA PHE A 876 -29.97 19.87 0.31
C PHE A 876 -29.39 19.20 1.55
N ALA A 877 -29.64 19.75 2.76
CA ALA A 877 -29.22 19.14 4.01
C ALA A 877 -29.79 17.72 4.18
N SER A 878 -31.04 17.49 3.77
CA SER A 878 -31.67 16.17 3.78
C SER A 878 -30.99 15.18 2.84
N LEU A 879 -30.67 15.60 1.60
CA LEU A 879 -29.92 14.81 0.63
C LEU A 879 -28.54 14.41 1.18
N ILE A 880 -27.80 15.38 1.74
CA ILE A 880 -26.46 15.13 2.30
C ILE A 880 -26.53 14.23 3.53
N THR A 881 -27.55 14.41 4.39
CA THR A 881 -27.76 13.52 5.54
C THR A 881 -28.04 12.08 5.12
N PHE A 882 -28.86 11.89 4.08
CA PHE A 882 -29.09 10.55 3.52
C PHE A 882 -27.80 9.91 3.02
N LEU A 883 -27.00 10.64 2.25
CA LEU A 883 -25.73 10.15 1.72
C LEU A 883 -24.70 9.85 2.82
N SER A 884 -24.58 10.69 3.84
CA SER A 884 -23.66 10.47 4.96
C SER A 884 -24.05 9.30 5.87
N GLN A 885 -25.27 8.78 5.74
CA GLN A 885 -25.71 7.55 6.43
C GLN A 885 -25.46 6.27 5.61
N GLN A 886 -25.02 6.38 4.38
CA GLN A 886 -24.67 5.22 3.55
C GLN A 886 -23.29 4.70 3.97
N LYS A 887 -23.26 3.67 4.81
CA LYS A 887 -22.03 3.15 5.45
C LYS A 887 -21.81 1.65 5.20
N ASN A 888 -22.60 1.00 4.32
CA ASN A 888 -22.54 -0.45 4.07
C ASN A 888 -21.96 -0.78 2.71
#